data_1d94eb1c8c24560331b42c1378477f7a
#
_entry.id   1d94eb1c8c24560331b42c1378477f7a
#
_cell.length_a   1.000
_cell.length_b   1.000
_cell.length_c   1.000
_cell.angle_alpha   90.00
_cell.angle_beta   90.00
_cell.angle_gamma   90.00
#
_symmetry.space_group_name_H-M   'P 1'
#
loop_
_entity.id
_entity.type
_entity.pdbx_description
1 polymer ?
#
loop_
_entity_poly.entity_id
_entity_poly.type
_entity_poly.pdbx_seq_one_letter_code
_entity_poly.pdbx_strand_id
1 'polypeptide(L)'
;MSFELRRAQRLGGASLLLLGAAATPALAQDKPVATELPSVTVTAPSPIVRRAVVPSRTPGRATRTARERSRERTAEAAPAAPPTAAPQQGVLPIVTNQFATVTVVPNEEIRREGGGQLGDLLFSKPGITGSSFAPGASSRPIIRGLDVNRVGIVENGTNSGGASDLGEDHFVPIDPLATNQVEVVRGPAALRYGSTSIGGVVSATNNRIPDALPSCAPSFQSYGLPTKAPLATAGTSPCVTAETRSAFSSVDRGVESGVLLDTGGGNFAFHADAYGRSTTDYGIPSYPYLTDQTRIITNGRQPNSATRSDGASIGGSYFFQGGYIGAAITQNDSLYYIPGIDGADHNTRIDGHQTKINVKGEYRPDATAIDTIRFWAGATDYRHNEIGLADPADPNTDGVRQTFTNKEQEIRTEVQLMPFNARFAEVTTALGFQVGHQELTAPSPDNPGTLFNGLWDPNNNTRVAGYAFNEFKFTDATRAQIAGRIEHVELHGTTPNFPADYLPDGTPQVAIARNPSFTPKSGSIGLLQDLPGGMVGSITAQYVERAPKPAELFSRGAHDATATFDIGNPNLKIETAKSIEVGVRKATGPFRFEATVYYTHFDNFIYRRLTGVMCDDDFASCGAPGAELNQAVYSQRNANFRGGEFQSQLDVGAFQGGIWGIENQLDVVRATFTDGTNVPRIPPLRMGGGVFWRDDNWLMRVNLLHAFAQNNIAAIAETPTPGYNLLRAEVSYKTKLAPNWFGAREMMAGITGNNLLNESIRNSVSYTKDEVLMPGIGVRAFANFKF
;
A
#
# COMPACT_ATOMS: atom_id res chain seq x y z
N MET A 1 13.52 -19.74 33.62
CA MET A 1 12.06 -19.54 33.60
C MET A 1 11.55 -18.50 34.62
N SER A 2 12.26 -18.20 35.70
CA SER A 2 11.79 -17.22 36.70
C SER A 2 12.35 -15.80 36.58
N PHE A 3 13.27 -15.54 35.69
CA PHE A 3 13.89 -14.21 35.49
C PHE A 3 13.17 -13.35 34.42
N GLU A 4 12.54 -13.97 33.42
CA GLU A 4 11.80 -13.24 32.36
C GLU A 4 10.43 -12.76 32.82
N LEU A 5 9.73 -13.48 33.67
CA LEU A 5 8.45 -13.03 34.25
C LEU A 5 8.55 -11.74 35.07
N ARG A 6 9.72 -11.48 35.67
CA ARG A 6 9.93 -10.26 36.50
C ARG A 6 10.22 -9.02 35.64
N ARG A 7 10.73 -9.18 34.42
CA ARG A 7 10.96 -8.06 33.48
C ARG A 7 9.66 -7.62 32.82
N ALA A 8 8.81 -8.56 32.42
CA ALA A 8 7.50 -8.28 31.85
C ALA A 8 6.55 -7.56 32.82
N GLN A 9 6.59 -7.90 34.10
CA GLN A 9 5.79 -7.23 35.15
C GLN A 9 6.22 -5.78 35.43
N ARG A 10 7.49 -5.41 35.20
CA ARG A 10 7.96 -4.02 35.43
C ARG A 10 7.62 -3.07 34.25
N LEU A 11 7.55 -3.56 33.02
CA LEU A 11 7.17 -2.77 31.87
C LEU A 11 5.64 -2.67 31.69
N GLY A 12 4.89 -3.70 32.03
CA GLY A 12 3.43 -3.67 32.07
C GLY A 12 2.84 -2.70 33.13
N GLY A 13 3.56 -2.48 34.23
CA GLY A 13 3.15 -1.56 35.27
C GLY A 13 3.25 -0.06 34.89
N ALA A 14 4.18 0.31 34.04
CA ALA A 14 4.36 1.71 33.62
C ALA A 14 3.26 2.17 32.62
N SER A 15 2.75 1.27 31.79
CA SER A 15 1.68 1.62 30.83
C SER A 15 0.31 1.74 31.48
N LEU A 16 0.05 1.01 32.55
CA LEU A 16 -1.22 1.13 33.32
C LEU A 16 -1.27 2.36 34.24
N LEU A 17 -0.11 2.84 34.73
CA LEU A 17 -0.05 4.04 35.55
C LEU A 17 -0.29 5.36 34.79
N LEU A 18 -0.06 5.39 33.48
CA LEU A 18 -0.36 6.55 32.64
C LEU A 18 -1.86 6.71 32.31
N LEU A 19 -2.65 5.66 32.44
CA LEU A 19 -4.11 5.70 32.27
C LEU A 19 -4.88 6.16 33.52
N GLY A 20 -4.26 6.12 34.68
CA GLY A 20 -4.90 6.47 35.95
C GLY A 20 -4.76 7.95 36.37
N ALA A 21 -3.91 8.75 35.73
CA ALA A 21 -3.61 10.13 36.15
C ALA A 21 -4.43 11.22 35.44
N ALA A 22 -5.40 10.86 34.58
CA ALA A 22 -6.14 11.83 33.75
C ALA A 22 -7.52 12.29 34.31
N ALA A 23 -7.75 12.14 35.61
CA ALA A 23 -9.02 12.56 36.22
C ALA A 23 -8.83 13.66 37.27
N THR A 24 -8.31 14.84 36.86
CA THR A 24 -8.51 16.08 37.63
C THR A 24 -9.11 17.16 36.72
N PRO A 25 -10.17 17.86 37.16
CA PRO A 25 -10.80 18.89 36.31
C PRO A 25 -9.90 20.10 36.20
N ALA A 26 -9.45 20.42 34.98
CA ALA A 26 -8.74 21.66 34.67
C ALA A 26 -9.75 22.80 34.67
N LEU A 27 -9.42 23.85 35.42
CA LEU A 27 -10.12 25.14 35.45
C LEU A 27 -10.02 25.80 34.06
N ALA A 28 -11.15 26.35 33.62
CA ALA A 28 -11.29 27.00 32.33
C ALA A 28 -10.32 28.16 32.16
N GLN A 29 -9.44 28.04 31.18
CA GLN A 29 -8.79 29.16 30.52
C GLN A 29 -9.28 29.25 29.09
N ASP A 30 -9.32 30.46 28.58
CA ASP A 30 -9.87 30.85 27.29
C ASP A 30 -9.73 29.82 26.16
N LYS A 31 -10.86 29.50 25.50
CA LYS A 31 -10.93 28.56 24.40
C LYS A 31 -9.97 28.98 23.28
N PRO A 32 -8.96 28.18 22.96
CA PRO A 32 -8.30 28.32 21.67
C PRO A 32 -9.35 28.05 20.59
N VAL A 33 -9.43 28.95 19.61
CA VAL A 33 -10.27 28.77 18.43
C VAL A 33 -9.89 27.41 17.82
N ALA A 34 -10.84 26.48 17.80
CA ALA A 34 -10.64 25.18 17.17
C ALA A 34 -10.37 25.40 15.68
N THR A 35 -9.09 25.32 15.31
CA THR A 35 -8.69 25.34 13.91
C THR A 35 -9.21 24.06 13.29
N GLU A 36 -10.23 24.14 12.43
CA GLU A 36 -10.68 22.98 11.66
C GLU A 36 -9.52 22.50 10.81
N LEU A 37 -9.08 21.27 11.06
CA LEU A 37 -8.05 20.64 10.25
C LEU A 37 -8.62 20.38 8.85
N PRO A 38 -7.82 20.59 7.78
CA PRO A 38 -8.25 20.27 6.44
C PRO A 38 -8.61 18.81 6.32
N SER A 39 -9.72 18.51 5.64
CA SER A 39 -10.14 17.15 5.37
C SER A 39 -9.08 16.41 4.55
N VAL A 40 -8.72 15.19 4.96
CA VAL A 40 -7.84 14.32 4.16
C VAL A 40 -8.61 13.91 2.91
N THR A 41 -8.07 14.24 1.75
CA THR A 41 -8.66 13.83 0.47
C THR A 41 -8.17 12.44 0.11
N VAL A 42 -9.10 11.51 -0.10
CA VAL A 42 -8.84 10.13 -0.50
C VAL A 42 -9.16 10.00 -1.97
N THR A 43 -8.21 9.56 -2.77
CA THR A 43 -8.32 9.50 -4.24
C THR A 43 -8.85 8.17 -4.76
N ALA A 44 -8.66 7.08 -3.99
CA ALA A 44 -8.88 5.72 -4.46
C ALA A 44 -10.17 5.02 -3.99
N PRO A 45 -10.85 5.38 -2.89
CA PRO A 45 -11.75 4.43 -2.22
C PRO A 45 -13.10 4.21 -2.89
N SER A 46 -13.66 5.19 -3.57
CA SER A 46 -14.97 5.05 -4.22
C SER A 46 -14.98 5.76 -5.57
N PRO A 47 -15.63 5.20 -6.60
CA PRO A 47 -15.86 5.90 -7.85
C PRO A 47 -16.82 7.09 -7.72
N ILE A 48 -17.54 7.20 -6.60
CA ILE A 48 -18.45 8.31 -6.33
C ILE A 48 -17.68 9.48 -5.75
N VAL A 49 -17.51 10.51 -6.56
CA VAL A 49 -16.85 11.75 -6.17
C VAL A 49 -17.88 12.68 -5.50
N ARG A 50 -17.62 13.04 -4.23
CA ARG A 50 -18.44 13.99 -3.51
C ARG A 50 -17.92 15.40 -3.72
N ARG A 51 -18.80 16.30 -4.16
CA ARG A 51 -18.48 17.72 -4.30
C ARG A 51 -18.79 18.47 -3.01
N ALA A 52 -17.97 19.46 -2.68
CA ALA A 52 -18.33 20.45 -1.68
C ALA A 52 -19.58 21.21 -2.17
N VAL A 53 -20.63 21.22 -1.36
CA VAL A 53 -21.86 21.96 -1.67
C VAL A 53 -21.54 23.45 -1.58
N VAL A 54 -21.41 24.10 -2.72
CA VAL A 54 -21.46 25.57 -2.76
C VAL A 54 -22.93 25.94 -2.53
N PRO A 55 -23.29 26.73 -1.50
CA PRO A 55 -24.67 27.10 -1.29
C PRO A 55 -25.19 27.85 -2.53
N SER A 56 -26.21 27.28 -3.18
CA SER A 56 -26.86 27.89 -4.32
C SER A 56 -27.59 29.16 -3.84
N ARG A 57 -27.17 30.33 -4.32
CA ARG A 57 -27.96 31.54 -4.19
C ARG A 57 -29.23 31.29 -4.99
N THR A 58 -30.36 31.17 -4.31
CA THR A 58 -31.70 31.17 -4.91
C THR A 58 -31.87 32.45 -5.74
N PRO A 59 -32.26 32.38 -7.03
CA PRO A 59 -32.54 33.59 -7.78
C PRO A 59 -33.84 34.20 -7.23
N GLY A 60 -33.71 35.31 -6.54
CA GLY A 60 -34.86 36.11 -6.14
C GLY A 60 -35.61 36.60 -7.39
N ARG A 61 -36.88 36.31 -7.44
CA ARG A 61 -37.85 36.74 -8.47
C ARG A 61 -37.80 38.26 -8.64
N ALA A 62 -37.22 38.69 -9.75
CA ALA A 62 -37.19 40.11 -10.09
C ALA A 62 -38.60 40.60 -10.49
N THR A 63 -39.20 41.44 -9.67
CA THR A 63 -40.31 42.33 -10.06
C THR A 63 -39.70 43.59 -10.69
N ARG A 64 -40.09 43.86 -11.92
CA ARG A 64 -39.78 45.09 -12.65
C ARG A 64 -40.43 46.28 -11.98
N THR A 65 -39.68 47.30 -11.60
CA THR A 65 -40.09 48.72 -11.74
C THR A 65 -38.88 49.63 -11.90
N ALA A 66 -39.03 50.59 -12.75
CA ALA A 66 -38.00 51.41 -13.37
C ALA A 66 -37.52 52.58 -12.51
N ARG A 67 -36.37 53.08 -12.91
CA ARG A 67 -35.87 54.46 -12.94
C ARG A 67 -35.08 55.04 -11.77
N GLU A 68 -33.84 55.33 -12.10
CA GLU A 68 -33.00 56.50 -11.70
C GLU A 68 -32.58 56.68 -10.24
N ARG A 69 -31.30 56.44 -9.89
CA ARG A 69 -30.30 57.52 -9.68
C ARG A 69 -28.94 56.95 -9.29
N SER A 70 -27.97 57.38 -10.06
CA SER A 70 -26.54 57.34 -9.78
C SER A 70 -26.22 57.79 -8.34
N ARG A 71 -25.55 56.97 -7.56
CA ARG A 71 -24.62 57.31 -6.50
C ARG A 71 -23.63 56.15 -6.32
N GLU A 72 -22.38 56.46 -6.57
CA GLU A 72 -21.24 55.64 -6.19
C GLU A 72 -21.34 55.25 -4.70
N ARG A 73 -21.52 53.99 -4.44
CA ARG A 73 -21.12 53.37 -3.18
C ARG A 73 -20.13 52.30 -3.52
N THR A 74 -18.91 52.54 -3.06
CA THR A 74 -17.85 51.53 -2.94
C THR A 74 -18.47 50.29 -2.36
N ALA A 75 -18.57 49.25 -3.17
CA ALA A 75 -18.96 47.92 -2.72
C ALA A 75 -17.79 47.42 -1.86
N GLU A 76 -17.99 47.40 -0.56
CA GLU A 76 -17.15 46.72 0.39
C GLU A 76 -17.16 45.22 -0.01
N ALA A 77 -16.01 44.77 -0.47
CA ALA A 77 -15.81 43.36 -0.86
C ALA A 77 -16.13 42.48 0.38
N ALA A 78 -17.03 41.54 0.19
CA ALA A 78 -17.30 40.50 1.21
C ALA A 78 -15.97 39.89 1.66
N PRO A 79 -15.74 39.71 2.97
CA PRO A 79 -14.49 39.15 3.48
C PRO A 79 -14.22 37.82 2.76
N ALA A 80 -13.02 37.75 2.16
CA ALA A 80 -12.52 36.49 1.58
C ALA A 80 -12.60 35.42 2.67
N ALA A 81 -13.09 34.24 2.32
CA ALA A 81 -13.06 33.09 3.22
C ALA A 81 -11.62 32.97 3.79
N PRO A 82 -11.46 32.75 5.10
CA PRO A 82 -10.14 32.66 5.70
C PRO A 82 -9.34 31.58 4.97
N PRO A 83 -8.04 31.83 4.67
CA PRO A 83 -7.21 30.86 3.99
C PRO A 83 -7.24 29.57 4.81
N THR A 84 -7.58 28.45 4.16
CA THR A 84 -7.56 27.12 4.78
C THR A 84 -6.16 26.92 5.36
N ALA A 85 -6.08 26.75 6.67
CA ALA A 85 -4.80 26.56 7.35
C ALA A 85 -4.13 25.30 6.79
N ALA A 86 -2.83 25.40 6.54
CA ALA A 86 -2.03 24.28 6.09
C ALA A 86 -2.15 23.11 7.08
N PRO A 87 -2.17 21.85 6.61
CA PRO A 87 -2.16 20.72 7.52
C PRO A 87 -0.95 20.80 8.44
N GLN A 88 -1.18 20.76 9.74
CA GLN A 88 -0.10 20.78 10.73
C GLN A 88 0.68 19.47 10.63
N GLN A 89 2.01 19.55 10.73
CA GLN A 89 2.87 18.37 10.73
C GLN A 89 2.49 17.38 11.83
N GLY A 90 2.60 16.08 11.55
CA GLY A 90 2.42 15.02 12.54
C GLY A 90 0.99 14.81 13.05
N VAL A 91 -0.02 15.40 12.41
CA VAL A 91 -1.42 15.10 12.72
C VAL A 91 -1.81 13.76 12.12
N LEU A 92 -2.43 12.90 12.95
CA LEU A 92 -2.92 11.59 12.49
C LEU A 92 -4.00 11.76 11.42
N PRO A 93 -3.79 11.29 10.17
CA PRO A 93 -4.74 11.42 9.09
C PRO A 93 -5.86 10.38 9.25
N ILE A 94 -7.09 10.83 9.58
CA ILE A 94 -8.26 9.97 9.72
C ILE A 94 -9.32 10.33 8.68
N VAL A 95 -9.76 9.33 7.93
CA VAL A 95 -10.76 9.46 6.87
C VAL A 95 -12.13 9.06 7.43
N THR A 96 -13.05 10.01 7.52
CA THR A 96 -14.38 9.79 8.11
C THR A 96 -15.51 9.57 7.10
N ASN A 97 -15.28 9.91 5.82
CA ASN A 97 -16.32 9.91 4.79
C ASN A 97 -16.39 8.61 3.96
N GLN A 98 -15.70 7.54 4.40
CA GLN A 98 -15.65 6.24 3.73
C GLN A 98 -16.39 5.16 4.51
N PHE A 99 -16.98 4.19 3.82
CA PHE A 99 -17.77 3.09 4.42
C PHE A 99 -16.90 2.04 5.12
N ALA A 100 -15.62 1.98 4.82
CA ALA A 100 -14.65 1.12 5.48
C ALA A 100 -13.39 1.92 5.82
N THR A 101 -12.50 1.28 6.58
CA THR A 101 -11.23 1.85 7.02
C THR A 101 -10.31 2.13 5.84
N VAL A 102 -9.76 3.35 5.79
CA VAL A 102 -8.74 3.77 4.84
C VAL A 102 -7.55 4.34 5.60
N THR A 103 -6.39 3.68 5.48
CA THR A 103 -5.13 4.20 6.01
C THR A 103 -4.50 5.12 4.97
N VAL A 104 -4.10 6.31 5.36
CA VAL A 104 -3.43 7.28 4.49
C VAL A 104 -2.03 7.59 4.99
N VAL A 105 -1.05 7.51 4.11
CA VAL A 105 0.31 8.00 4.33
C VAL A 105 0.50 9.23 3.44
N PRO A 106 0.45 10.44 4.02
CA PRO A 106 0.55 11.69 3.25
C PRO A 106 1.99 11.96 2.82
N ASN A 107 2.16 12.83 1.82
CA ASN A 107 3.46 13.21 1.26
C ASN A 107 4.49 13.60 2.34
N GLU A 108 4.09 14.38 3.34
CA GLU A 108 5.00 14.81 4.40
C GLU A 108 5.56 13.63 5.21
N GLU A 109 4.76 12.61 5.48
CA GLU A 109 5.21 11.39 6.15
C GLU A 109 6.14 10.57 5.25
N ILE A 110 5.80 10.40 3.96
CA ILE A 110 6.67 9.72 2.98
C ILE A 110 8.05 10.36 2.92
N ARG A 111 8.12 11.69 2.89
CA ARG A 111 9.38 12.46 2.86
C ARG A 111 10.23 12.24 4.13
N ARG A 112 9.60 12.09 5.29
CA ARG A 112 10.28 11.90 6.58
C ARG A 112 10.73 10.47 6.77
N GLU A 113 9.85 9.51 6.47
CA GLU A 113 10.12 8.10 6.73
C GLU A 113 10.97 7.45 5.65
N GLY A 114 10.77 7.81 4.38
CA GLY A 114 11.43 7.13 3.26
C GLY A 114 11.04 5.66 3.19
N GLY A 115 11.99 4.82 2.85
CA GLY A 115 11.81 3.37 2.72
C GLY A 115 12.01 2.89 1.29
N GLY A 116 12.54 1.67 1.11
CA GLY A 116 12.79 1.08 -0.19
C GLY A 116 11.54 0.57 -0.88
N GLN A 117 10.59 0.08 -0.11
CA GLN A 117 9.41 -0.60 -0.61
C GLN A 117 8.13 -0.18 0.13
N LEU A 118 6.98 -0.36 -0.51
CA LEU A 118 5.69 -0.01 0.10
C LEU A 118 5.39 -0.83 1.37
N GLY A 119 5.83 -2.09 1.43
CA GLY A 119 5.66 -2.91 2.63
C GLY A 119 6.45 -2.39 3.83
N ASP A 120 7.66 -1.87 3.60
CA ASP A 120 8.49 -1.28 4.66
C ASP A 120 7.89 0.06 5.15
N LEU A 121 7.44 0.91 4.23
CA LEU A 121 6.75 2.17 4.54
C LEU A 121 5.49 1.95 5.39
N LEU A 122 4.77 0.86 5.14
CA LEU A 122 3.50 0.55 5.79
C LEU A 122 3.64 -0.38 7.01
N PHE A 123 4.84 -0.90 7.29
CA PHE A 123 5.09 -1.96 8.28
C PHE A 123 4.54 -1.66 9.68
N SER A 124 4.65 -0.42 10.12
CA SER A 124 4.20 0.00 11.46
C SER A 124 2.74 0.50 11.52
N LYS A 125 2.01 0.48 10.41
CA LYS A 125 0.59 0.89 10.40
C LYS A 125 -0.31 -0.21 10.95
N PRO A 126 -1.37 0.11 11.71
CA PRO A 126 -2.29 -0.89 12.26
C PRO A 126 -2.92 -1.76 11.17
N GLY A 127 -2.91 -3.08 11.39
CA GLY A 127 -3.46 -4.08 10.47
C GLY A 127 -2.67 -4.29 9.20
N ILE A 128 -1.49 -3.66 9.05
CA ILE A 128 -0.63 -3.78 7.88
C ILE A 128 0.78 -4.17 8.33
N THR A 129 1.40 -5.09 7.59
CA THR A 129 2.83 -5.41 7.72
C THR A 129 3.44 -5.54 6.34
N GLY A 130 4.75 -5.63 6.23
CA GLY A 130 5.43 -5.98 4.99
C GLY A 130 5.72 -7.48 4.94
N SER A 131 5.85 -8.07 3.76
CA SER A 131 6.35 -9.42 3.61
C SER A 131 7.80 -9.54 4.07
N SER A 132 8.56 -8.46 3.91
CA SER A 132 9.99 -8.34 4.31
C SER A 132 10.79 -9.58 3.94
N PHE A 133 10.60 -10.06 2.72
CA PHE A 133 11.33 -11.19 2.18
C PHE A 133 12.82 -10.84 2.09
N ALA A 134 13.11 -9.74 1.41
CA ALA A 134 14.38 -9.04 1.44
C ALA A 134 14.11 -7.59 1.94
N PRO A 135 14.32 -7.30 3.23
CA PRO A 135 14.05 -5.98 3.81
C PRO A 135 14.75 -4.86 3.02
N GLY A 136 13.99 -3.82 2.64
CA GLY A 136 14.49 -2.70 1.82
C GLY A 136 14.45 -2.93 0.31
N ALA A 137 14.32 -4.18 -0.15
CA ALA A 137 14.35 -4.55 -1.57
C ALA A 137 13.06 -5.21 -2.05
N SER A 138 12.61 -6.27 -1.37
CA SER A 138 11.35 -6.96 -1.65
C SER A 138 10.52 -7.03 -0.37
N SER A 139 9.57 -6.12 -0.26
CA SER A 139 8.64 -6.04 0.86
C SER A 139 7.28 -5.56 0.37
N ARG A 140 6.37 -6.50 0.18
CA ARG A 140 5.01 -6.24 -0.26
C ARG A 140 4.08 -6.03 0.93
N PRO A 141 3.13 -5.10 0.89
CA PRO A 141 2.14 -4.93 1.95
C PRO A 141 1.26 -6.16 2.14
N ILE A 142 1.14 -6.60 3.39
CA ILE A 142 0.22 -7.65 3.85
C ILE A 142 -0.84 -6.97 4.72
N ILE A 143 -2.11 -7.15 4.39
CA ILE A 143 -3.24 -6.52 5.07
C ILE A 143 -4.00 -7.57 5.87
N ARG A 144 -4.09 -7.39 7.21
CA ARG A 144 -4.82 -8.32 8.11
C ARG A 144 -4.39 -9.79 7.98
N GLY A 145 -3.10 -10.02 7.68
CA GLY A 145 -2.56 -11.36 7.45
C GLY A 145 -2.93 -11.98 6.09
N LEU A 146 -3.55 -11.22 5.19
CA LEU A 146 -3.83 -11.64 3.82
C LEU A 146 -2.64 -11.32 2.92
N ASP A 147 -2.16 -12.32 2.23
CA ASP A 147 -0.92 -12.35 1.48
C ASP A 147 -0.95 -11.59 0.15
N VAL A 148 0.15 -11.66 -0.55
CA VAL A 148 0.37 -11.00 -1.84
C VAL A 148 -0.67 -11.33 -2.90
N ASN A 149 -1.25 -12.52 -2.87
CA ASN A 149 -2.25 -12.95 -3.85
C ASN A 149 -3.62 -12.26 -3.67
N ARG A 150 -3.82 -11.57 -2.53
CA ARG A 150 -5.10 -10.96 -2.13
C ARG A 150 -5.05 -9.46 -1.97
N VAL A 151 -3.87 -8.85 -2.07
CA VAL A 151 -3.68 -7.41 -1.96
C VAL A 151 -3.35 -6.84 -3.32
N GLY A 152 -4.24 -6.01 -3.87
CA GLY A 152 -3.99 -5.27 -5.10
C GLY A 152 -3.03 -4.10 -4.86
N ILE A 153 -2.11 -3.86 -5.78
CA ILE A 153 -1.26 -2.66 -5.77
C ILE A 153 -1.48 -1.88 -7.05
N VAL A 154 -1.86 -0.62 -6.90
CA VAL A 154 -2.16 0.27 -8.03
C VAL A 154 -1.38 1.57 -7.93
N GLU A 155 -1.01 2.10 -9.07
CA GLU A 155 -0.39 3.42 -9.22
C GLU A 155 -1.24 4.28 -10.15
N ASN A 156 -1.64 5.47 -9.66
CA ASN A 156 -2.52 6.39 -10.38
C ASN A 156 -3.79 5.72 -10.96
N GLY A 157 -4.24 4.65 -10.30
CA GLY A 157 -5.46 3.93 -10.68
C GLY A 157 -5.28 2.75 -11.62
N THR A 158 -4.09 2.43 -12.11
CA THR A 158 -3.77 1.21 -12.88
C THR A 158 -2.92 0.25 -12.07
N ASN A 159 -2.91 -1.03 -12.42
CA ASN A 159 -2.08 -2.03 -11.74
C ASN A 159 -0.60 -1.67 -11.77
N SER A 160 0.17 -2.12 -10.77
CA SER A 160 1.62 -1.91 -10.71
C SER A 160 2.37 -2.60 -11.86
N GLY A 161 1.86 -3.74 -12.34
CA GLY A 161 2.37 -4.43 -13.53
C GLY A 161 3.71 -5.13 -13.35
N GLY A 162 4.13 -5.44 -12.12
CA GLY A 162 5.34 -6.23 -11.81
C GLY A 162 5.05 -7.72 -11.64
N ALA A 163 6.01 -8.44 -11.07
CA ALA A 163 5.87 -9.84 -10.69
C ALA A 163 5.54 -10.01 -9.19
N SER A 164 5.46 -8.93 -8.43
CA SER A 164 5.29 -8.98 -6.98
C SER A 164 4.00 -9.64 -6.48
N ASP A 165 3.03 -9.88 -7.35
CA ASP A 165 1.81 -10.63 -7.03
C ASP A 165 1.91 -12.13 -7.34
N LEU A 166 3.08 -12.60 -7.82
CA LEU A 166 3.38 -13.99 -8.12
C LEU A 166 4.24 -14.64 -7.03
N GLY A 167 5.14 -13.87 -6.43
CA GLY A 167 6.04 -14.29 -5.35
C GLY A 167 6.39 -13.13 -4.43
N GLU A 168 6.77 -13.44 -3.18
CA GLU A 168 7.11 -12.45 -2.15
C GLU A 168 8.54 -11.91 -2.30
N ASP A 169 9.37 -12.63 -3.02
CA ASP A 169 10.74 -12.28 -3.41
C ASP A 169 10.82 -11.16 -4.42
N HIS A 170 9.74 -10.87 -5.15
CA HIS A 170 9.71 -9.86 -6.20
C HIS A 170 9.38 -8.47 -5.67
N PHE A 171 10.15 -7.45 -6.11
CA PHE A 171 9.94 -6.06 -5.72
C PHE A 171 8.64 -5.47 -6.28
N VAL A 172 8.13 -4.46 -5.61
CA VAL A 172 7.01 -3.64 -6.12
C VAL A 172 7.61 -2.46 -6.89
N PRO A 173 7.33 -2.32 -8.20
CA PRO A 173 7.93 -1.27 -9.03
C PRO A 173 7.27 0.11 -8.81
N ILE A 174 7.18 0.52 -7.56
CA ILE A 174 6.67 1.82 -7.11
C ILE A 174 7.58 2.31 -5.98
N ASP A 175 8.38 3.35 -6.25
CA ASP A 175 9.27 3.89 -5.24
C ASP A 175 8.61 5.04 -4.47
N PRO A 176 8.66 5.04 -3.12
CA PRO A 176 8.17 6.14 -2.30
C PRO A 176 8.80 7.51 -2.60
N LEU A 177 10.04 7.57 -3.11
CA LEU A 177 10.68 8.84 -3.47
C LEU A 177 9.95 9.61 -4.58
N ALA A 178 9.28 8.91 -5.49
CA ALA A 178 8.49 9.51 -6.56
C ALA A 178 6.97 9.56 -6.23
N THR A 179 6.58 9.13 -5.02
CA THR A 179 5.18 9.03 -4.60
C THR A 179 4.76 10.24 -3.76
N ASN A 180 3.53 10.71 -3.94
CA ASN A 180 2.96 11.83 -3.19
C ASN A 180 2.03 11.37 -2.06
N GLN A 181 1.32 10.27 -2.23
CA GLN A 181 0.41 9.72 -1.22
C GLN A 181 0.28 8.22 -1.42
N VAL A 182 0.19 7.48 -0.31
CA VAL A 182 -0.15 6.06 -0.32
C VAL A 182 -1.42 5.87 0.50
N GLU A 183 -2.39 5.17 -0.08
CA GLU A 183 -3.66 4.84 0.55
C GLU A 183 -3.82 3.33 0.62
N VAL A 184 -4.24 2.82 1.79
CA VAL A 184 -4.62 1.42 1.93
C VAL A 184 -6.12 1.34 2.12
N VAL A 185 -6.80 0.87 1.10
CA VAL A 185 -8.26 0.82 0.99
C VAL A 185 -8.75 -0.58 1.30
N ARG A 186 -9.64 -0.70 2.25
CA ARG A 186 -10.29 -1.94 2.62
C ARG A 186 -11.78 -1.88 2.27
N GLY A 187 -12.47 -2.97 2.39
CA GLY A 187 -13.92 -2.98 2.27
C GLY A 187 -14.46 -2.79 0.84
N PRO A 188 -15.67 -2.22 0.67
CA PRO A 188 -16.40 -2.14 -0.60
C PRO A 188 -15.62 -1.45 -1.71
N ALA A 189 -14.80 -0.47 -1.36
CA ALA A 189 -14.02 0.28 -2.33
C ALA A 189 -13.02 -0.59 -3.10
N ALA A 190 -12.57 -1.71 -2.53
CA ALA A 190 -11.72 -2.68 -3.20
C ALA A 190 -12.40 -3.32 -4.42
N LEU A 191 -13.74 -3.41 -4.47
CA LEU A 191 -14.49 -3.93 -5.62
C LEU A 191 -14.23 -3.16 -6.93
N ARG A 192 -13.78 -1.92 -6.82
CA ARG A 192 -13.38 -1.09 -7.95
C ARG A 192 -12.17 -1.65 -8.70
N TYR A 193 -11.24 -2.31 -8.00
CA TYR A 193 -9.92 -2.66 -8.53
C TYR A 193 -9.79 -4.12 -8.99
N GLY A 194 -10.81 -4.94 -8.77
CA GLY A 194 -10.84 -6.31 -9.23
C GLY A 194 -10.91 -7.35 -8.12
N SER A 195 -11.29 -8.55 -8.49
CA SER A 195 -11.49 -9.68 -7.59
C SER A 195 -10.20 -10.10 -6.85
N THR A 196 -9.03 -9.85 -7.44
CA THR A 196 -7.72 -10.11 -6.81
C THR A 196 -7.43 -9.19 -5.61
N SER A 197 -8.23 -8.16 -5.41
CA SER A 197 -8.10 -7.21 -4.28
C SER A 197 -9.00 -7.56 -3.09
N ILE A 198 -9.27 -8.83 -2.88
CA ILE A 198 -10.18 -9.36 -1.83
C ILE A 198 -9.73 -8.96 -0.41
N GLY A 199 -8.42 -8.81 -0.18
CA GLY A 199 -7.84 -8.34 1.09
C GLY A 199 -7.72 -6.81 1.22
N GLY A 200 -7.85 -6.11 0.10
CA GLY A 200 -7.71 -4.66 0.02
C GLY A 200 -6.81 -4.21 -1.13
N VAL A 201 -6.62 -2.89 -1.22
CA VAL A 201 -5.81 -2.24 -2.26
C VAL A 201 -4.85 -1.27 -1.63
N VAL A 202 -3.60 -1.30 -2.04
CA VAL A 202 -2.62 -0.25 -1.79
C VAL A 202 -2.52 0.61 -3.04
N SER A 203 -2.91 1.87 -2.92
CA SER A 203 -2.93 2.84 -4.02
C SER A 203 -1.87 3.89 -3.79
N ALA A 204 -0.89 3.93 -4.66
CA ALA A 204 0.11 5.01 -4.72
C ALA A 204 -0.33 6.05 -5.75
N THR A 205 -0.20 7.32 -5.39
CA THR A 205 -0.48 8.44 -6.30
C THR A 205 0.72 9.36 -6.40
N ASN A 206 0.96 9.84 -7.62
CA ASN A 206 1.98 10.82 -7.94
C ASN A 206 1.45 11.81 -9.00
N ASN A 207 2.26 12.78 -9.37
CA ASN A 207 1.86 13.83 -10.32
C ASN A 207 2.33 13.56 -11.76
N ARG A 208 2.71 12.33 -12.11
CA ARG A 208 3.22 11.96 -13.45
C ARG A 208 2.22 12.31 -14.56
N ILE A 209 0.92 12.20 -14.25
CA ILE A 209 -0.16 12.71 -15.11
C ILE A 209 -0.86 13.82 -14.32
N PRO A 210 -0.49 15.10 -14.51
CA PRO A 210 -1.07 16.21 -13.77
C PRO A 210 -2.59 16.32 -14.02
N ASP A 211 -3.37 16.42 -12.94
CA ASP A 211 -4.82 16.63 -13.01
C ASP A 211 -5.22 18.11 -12.73
N ALA A 212 -4.23 18.95 -12.52
CA ALA A 212 -4.37 20.40 -12.37
C ALA A 212 -3.16 21.13 -12.93
N LEU A 213 -3.33 22.40 -13.32
CA LEU A 213 -2.21 23.26 -13.68
C LEU A 213 -1.40 23.58 -12.44
N PRO A 214 -0.05 23.57 -12.51
CA PRO A 214 0.80 23.92 -11.40
C PRO A 214 0.58 25.38 -10.99
N SER A 215 0.55 25.64 -9.68
CA SER A 215 0.36 26.99 -9.12
C SER A 215 1.66 27.50 -8.54
N CYS A 216 2.16 28.63 -9.02
CA CYS A 216 3.32 29.35 -8.46
C CYS A 216 2.99 30.24 -7.28
N ALA A 217 1.72 30.40 -6.92
CA ALA A 217 1.37 31.09 -5.68
C ALA A 217 1.84 30.23 -4.48
N PRO A 218 2.28 30.84 -3.37
CA PRO A 218 2.64 30.11 -2.16
C PRO A 218 1.42 29.54 -1.43
N SER A 219 0.44 29.02 -2.17
CA SER A 219 -0.73 28.34 -1.64
C SER A 219 -0.45 26.85 -1.60
N PHE A 220 -0.61 26.27 -0.42
CA PHE A 220 -0.64 24.84 -0.22
C PHE A 220 -1.62 24.23 -1.23
N GLN A 221 -1.13 23.38 -2.10
CA GLN A 221 -2.00 22.60 -2.97
C GLN A 221 -2.92 21.74 -2.08
N SER A 222 -4.14 22.19 -1.88
CA SER A 222 -5.20 21.25 -1.56
C SER A 222 -5.39 20.45 -2.84
N TYR A 223 -5.08 19.16 -2.83
CA TYR A 223 -5.52 18.21 -3.85
C TYR A 223 -7.05 18.08 -3.72
N GLY A 224 -7.74 19.14 -4.07
CA GLY A 224 -9.20 19.23 -4.12
C GLY A 224 -9.64 18.89 -5.53
N LEU A 225 -10.66 18.07 -5.62
CA LEU A 225 -11.39 17.79 -6.86
C LEU A 225 -11.60 19.07 -7.66
N PRO A 226 -11.35 19.05 -8.99
CA PRO A 226 -11.58 20.20 -9.82
C PRO A 226 -13.04 20.66 -9.66
N THR A 227 -13.22 21.91 -9.24
CA THR A 227 -14.55 22.55 -9.27
C THR A 227 -14.96 22.78 -10.72
N LYS A 228 -16.28 22.92 -11.01
CA LYS A 228 -16.80 23.27 -12.36
C LYS A 228 -16.33 24.64 -12.89
N ALA A 229 -15.46 25.35 -12.19
CA ALA A 229 -14.85 26.56 -12.72
C ALA A 229 -14.00 26.21 -13.95
N PRO A 230 -13.97 27.03 -14.99
CA PRO A 230 -13.11 26.81 -16.13
C PRO A 230 -11.67 26.65 -15.66
N LEU A 231 -11.06 25.47 -15.91
CA LEU A 231 -9.70 25.12 -15.52
C LEU A 231 -8.64 26.00 -16.19
N ALA A 232 -8.99 26.75 -17.20
CA ALA A 232 -8.12 27.67 -17.90
C ALA A 232 -8.69 29.08 -17.86
N THR A 233 -8.24 29.88 -16.89
CA THR A 233 -8.20 31.34 -17.12
C THR A 233 -7.00 31.60 -18.02
N ALA A 234 -7.26 31.94 -19.28
CA ALA A 234 -6.23 32.40 -20.19
C ALA A 234 -5.48 33.55 -19.53
N GLY A 235 -4.16 33.36 -19.27
CA GLY A 235 -3.33 34.44 -18.75
C GLY A 235 -2.38 34.09 -17.61
N THR A 236 -2.28 32.83 -17.14
CA THR A 236 -1.25 32.46 -16.14
C THR A 236 0.10 32.34 -16.84
N SER A 237 1.07 33.12 -16.36
CA SER A 237 2.47 32.96 -16.76
C SER A 237 2.92 31.52 -16.54
N PRO A 238 3.82 30.98 -17.37
CA PRO A 238 4.39 29.64 -17.17
C PRO A 238 4.91 29.50 -15.75
N CYS A 239 4.55 28.43 -15.10
CA CYS A 239 4.92 28.14 -13.74
C CYS A 239 5.83 26.92 -13.71
N VAL A 240 6.96 27.01 -13.01
CA VAL A 240 7.88 25.91 -12.77
C VAL A 240 8.05 25.71 -11.28
N THR A 241 7.84 24.51 -10.80
CA THR A 241 8.14 24.13 -9.42
C THR A 241 9.02 22.88 -9.45
N ALA A 242 10.00 22.81 -8.57
CA ALA A 242 10.85 21.64 -8.43
C ALA A 242 10.91 21.20 -6.95
N GLU A 243 11.07 19.91 -6.74
CA GLU A 243 11.30 19.33 -5.42
C GLU A 243 12.50 18.40 -5.48
N THR A 244 13.41 18.53 -4.51
CA THR A 244 14.48 17.56 -4.30
C THR A 244 14.27 16.82 -3.00
N ARG A 245 14.52 15.52 -3.01
CA ARG A 245 14.46 14.62 -1.85
C ARG A 245 15.79 13.91 -1.73
N SER A 246 16.44 13.98 -0.57
CA SER A 246 17.71 13.29 -0.35
C SER A 246 17.78 12.76 1.06
N ALA A 247 18.36 11.58 1.25
CA ALA A 247 18.62 11.04 2.56
C ALA A 247 19.82 10.10 2.57
N PHE A 248 20.34 9.91 3.80
CA PHE A 248 21.37 8.95 4.13
C PHE A 248 20.92 8.06 5.27
N SER A 249 21.17 6.75 5.17
CA SER A 249 20.86 5.75 6.21
C SER A 249 22.13 5.12 6.74
N SER A 250 22.24 4.99 8.06
CA SER A 250 23.44 4.44 8.70
C SER A 250 23.47 2.91 8.73
N VAL A 251 22.32 2.23 8.81
CA VAL A 251 22.22 0.78 9.01
C VAL A 251 22.76 0.01 7.82
N ASP A 252 22.51 0.50 6.63
CA ASP A 252 22.87 -0.09 5.33
C ASP A 252 23.81 0.81 4.52
N ARG A 253 24.31 1.91 5.10
CA ARG A 253 25.08 2.97 4.43
C ARG A 253 24.38 3.50 3.18
N GLY A 254 23.05 3.49 3.23
CA GLY A 254 22.19 3.83 2.10
C GLY A 254 22.24 5.31 1.76
N VAL A 255 22.24 5.59 0.46
CA VAL A 255 22.09 6.94 -0.09
C VAL A 255 20.89 6.91 -1.02
N GLU A 256 19.99 7.89 -0.86
CA GLU A 256 18.84 8.05 -1.76
C GLU A 256 18.68 9.50 -2.18
N SER A 257 18.28 9.71 -3.42
CA SER A 257 18.00 11.03 -3.97
C SER A 257 16.88 10.95 -5.00
N GLY A 258 16.06 12.00 -5.05
CA GLY A 258 15.01 12.15 -6.06
C GLY A 258 14.83 13.62 -6.42
N VAL A 259 14.44 13.85 -7.68
CA VAL A 259 14.10 15.17 -8.21
C VAL A 259 12.74 15.07 -8.90
N LEU A 260 11.83 15.98 -8.57
CA LEU A 260 10.50 16.07 -9.16
C LEU A 260 10.36 17.48 -9.73
N LEU A 261 9.86 17.57 -10.96
CA LEU A 261 9.67 18.85 -11.69
C LEU A 261 8.24 18.91 -12.21
N ASP A 262 7.52 19.97 -11.86
CA ASP A 262 6.21 20.30 -12.40
C ASP A 262 6.28 21.63 -13.15
N THR A 263 5.73 21.69 -14.35
CA THR A 263 5.62 22.91 -15.13
C THR A 263 4.29 22.94 -15.88
N GLY A 264 3.83 24.14 -16.23
CA GLY A 264 2.61 24.31 -17.01
C GLY A 264 2.28 25.72 -17.32
N GLY A 265 1.40 25.90 -18.31
CA GLY A 265 0.90 27.18 -18.76
C GLY A 265 -0.10 26.99 -19.91
N GLY A 266 -1.03 27.92 -20.07
CA GLY A 266 -2.13 27.76 -21.01
C GLY A 266 -2.96 26.53 -20.65
N ASN A 267 -3.06 25.59 -21.60
CA ASN A 267 -3.84 24.36 -21.45
C ASN A 267 -2.99 23.12 -21.18
N PHE A 268 -1.71 23.25 -20.85
CA PHE A 268 -0.79 22.13 -20.67
C PHE A 268 -0.13 22.13 -19.30
N ALA A 269 0.00 20.96 -18.71
CA ALA A 269 0.88 20.72 -17.58
C ALA A 269 1.79 19.53 -17.88
N PHE A 270 3.02 19.59 -17.38
CA PHE A 270 4.04 18.55 -17.52
C PHE A 270 4.65 18.22 -16.18
N HIS A 271 5.03 16.95 -16.04
CA HIS A 271 5.77 16.42 -14.92
C HIS A 271 6.97 15.63 -15.41
N ALA A 272 8.08 15.72 -14.68
CA ALA A 272 9.21 14.81 -14.82
C ALA A 272 9.76 14.46 -13.44
N ASP A 273 10.12 13.21 -13.22
CA ASP A 273 10.81 12.79 -12.01
C ASP A 273 11.95 11.82 -12.34
N ALA A 274 12.96 11.80 -11.47
CA ALA A 274 14.00 10.80 -11.45
C ALA A 274 14.43 10.55 -10.01
N TYR A 275 14.75 9.30 -9.70
CA TYR A 275 15.23 8.92 -8.38
C TYR A 275 16.28 7.82 -8.48
N GLY A 276 17.07 7.69 -7.42
CA GLY A 276 18.02 6.60 -7.26
C GLY A 276 18.29 6.31 -5.80
N ARG A 277 18.53 5.05 -5.50
CA ARG A 277 18.89 4.52 -4.19
C ARG A 277 19.97 3.47 -4.33
N SER A 278 20.92 3.44 -3.38
CA SER A 278 21.92 2.38 -3.30
C SER A 278 22.25 2.11 -1.83
N THR A 279 22.30 0.83 -1.46
CA THR A 279 22.66 0.37 -0.12
C THR A 279 23.74 -0.71 -0.19
N THR A 280 24.40 -0.94 0.92
CA THR A 280 25.18 -2.17 1.18
C THR A 280 24.36 -3.11 2.05
N ASP A 281 24.89 -4.29 2.36
CA ASP A 281 24.29 -5.17 3.35
C ASP A 281 23.99 -4.40 4.65
N TYR A 282 22.80 -4.58 5.21
CA TYR A 282 22.40 -3.87 6.42
C TYR A 282 22.91 -4.52 7.70
N GLY A 283 23.16 -3.71 8.72
CA GLY A 283 23.57 -4.15 10.05
C GLY A 283 22.46 -4.90 10.77
N ILE A 284 22.82 -5.98 11.48
CA ILE A 284 21.93 -6.79 12.32
C ILE A 284 22.46 -6.88 13.75
N PRO A 285 21.55 -7.01 14.76
CA PRO A 285 21.94 -7.00 16.17
C PRO A 285 22.51 -8.34 16.66
N SER A 286 22.23 -9.43 15.98
CA SER A 286 22.61 -10.79 16.41
C SER A 286 22.76 -11.72 15.21
N TYR A 287 23.16 -12.96 15.48
CA TYR A 287 23.29 -14.01 14.48
C TYR A 287 21.92 -14.33 13.82
N PRO A 288 21.81 -14.32 12.47
CA PRO A 288 20.52 -14.40 11.80
C PRO A 288 19.96 -15.83 11.63
N TYR A 289 20.82 -16.85 11.44
CA TYR A 289 20.40 -18.18 11.06
C TYR A 289 19.97 -19.02 12.26
N LEU A 290 18.73 -19.54 12.26
CA LEU A 290 18.25 -20.48 13.29
C LEU A 290 18.60 -21.93 12.97
N THR A 291 18.65 -22.27 11.70
CA THR A 291 18.83 -23.65 11.20
C THR A 291 20.30 -24.05 11.10
N ASP A 292 21.19 -23.11 10.85
CA ASP A 292 22.64 -23.36 10.76
C ASP A 292 23.41 -22.38 11.65
N GLN A 293 23.91 -22.86 12.79
CA GLN A 293 24.68 -22.11 13.78
C GLN A 293 26.20 -22.13 13.53
N THR A 294 26.63 -22.79 12.45
CA THR A 294 28.07 -23.01 12.18
C THR A 294 28.65 -21.97 11.21
N ARG A 295 27.81 -21.24 10.48
CA ARG A 295 28.24 -20.25 9.51
C ARG A 295 28.90 -19.04 10.14
N ILE A 296 29.96 -18.53 9.52
CA ILE A 296 30.69 -17.37 10.00
C ILE A 296 30.09 -16.11 9.37
N ILE A 297 29.52 -15.24 10.19
CA ILE A 297 29.08 -13.90 9.83
C ILE A 297 30.08 -12.90 10.38
N THR A 298 30.94 -12.37 9.52
CA THR A 298 32.14 -11.63 9.95
C THR A 298 31.85 -10.18 10.36
N ASN A 299 30.75 -9.56 9.93
CA ASN A 299 30.62 -8.10 10.01
C ASN A 299 29.40 -7.60 10.80
N GLY A 300 28.62 -8.47 11.45
CA GLY A 300 27.34 -8.07 12.08
C GLY A 300 26.34 -7.49 11.05
N ARG A 301 26.38 -8.02 9.81
CA ARG A 301 25.50 -7.64 8.71
C ARG A 301 24.78 -8.86 8.18
N GLN A 302 23.55 -8.64 7.69
CA GLN A 302 22.80 -9.66 6.99
C GLN A 302 23.48 -9.93 5.65
N PRO A 303 24.04 -11.13 5.42
CA PRO A 303 24.66 -11.45 4.14
C PRO A 303 23.67 -11.34 2.98
N ASN A 304 24.19 -10.93 1.83
CA ASN A 304 23.43 -10.87 0.58
C ASN A 304 22.15 -10.03 0.67
N SER A 305 22.23 -8.82 1.23
CA SER A 305 21.09 -7.94 1.45
C SER A 305 21.24 -6.53 0.86
N ALA A 306 22.27 -6.32 0.03
CA ALA A 306 22.49 -5.06 -0.67
C ALA A 306 21.40 -4.81 -1.73
N THR A 307 21.11 -3.52 -2.02
CA THR A 307 20.12 -3.16 -3.04
C THR A 307 20.50 -1.89 -3.77
N ARG A 308 20.12 -1.82 -5.04
CA ARG A 308 20.18 -0.62 -5.87
C ARG A 308 18.88 -0.51 -6.66
N SER A 309 18.28 0.67 -6.69
CA SER A 309 17.14 0.95 -7.55
C SER A 309 17.22 2.35 -8.10
N ASP A 310 16.80 2.53 -9.33
CA ASP A 310 16.66 3.82 -9.96
C ASP A 310 15.45 3.84 -10.90
N GLY A 311 14.96 5.03 -11.19
CA GLY A 311 13.85 5.21 -12.10
C GLY A 311 13.68 6.64 -12.55
N ALA A 312 12.99 6.78 -13.66
CA ALA A 312 12.64 8.08 -14.23
C ALA A 312 11.27 8.05 -14.89
N SER A 313 10.61 9.20 -14.93
CA SER A 313 9.37 9.34 -15.67
C SER A 313 9.23 10.73 -16.30
N ILE A 314 8.45 10.77 -17.36
CA ILE A 314 7.96 11.99 -17.95
C ILE A 314 6.50 11.83 -18.32
N GLY A 315 5.71 12.87 -18.09
CA GLY A 315 4.30 12.87 -18.46
C GLY A 315 3.74 14.27 -18.59
N GLY A 316 2.50 14.33 -19.02
CA GLY A 316 1.83 15.60 -19.18
C GLY A 316 0.34 15.44 -19.45
N SER A 317 -0.37 16.56 -19.32
CA SER A 317 -1.81 16.64 -19.51
C SER A 317 -2.21 17.86 -20.34
N TYR A 318 -3.22 17.65 -21.15
CA TYR A 318 -3.94 18.70 -21.88
C TYR A 318 -5.28 18.95 -21.20
N PHE A 319 -5.54 20.20 -20.88
CA PHE A 319 -6.78 20.67 -20.25
C PHE A 319 -7.67 21.31 -21.28
N PHE A 320 -8.93 20.90 -21.31
CA PHE A 320 -9.95 21.44 -22.19
C PHE A 320 -11.21 21.80 -21.37
N GLN A 321 -12.20 22.40 -22.01
CA GLN A 321 -13.44 22.76 -21.32
C GLN A 321 -14.12 21.54 -20.73
N GLY A 322 -14.23 21.50 -19.41
CA GLY A 322 -14.87 20.41 -18.65
C GLY A 322 -13.97 19.22 -18.34
N GLY A 323 -12.66 19.21 -18.70
CA GLY A 323 -11.85 18.07 -18.38
C GLY A 323 -10.37 18.13 -18.75
N TYR A 324 -9.73 16.99 -18.63
CA TYR A 324 -8.33 16.80 -19.06
C TYR A 324 -8.10 15.38 -19.56
N ILE A 325 -7.04 15.23 -20.32
CA ILE A 325 -6.44 13.95 -20.72
C ILE A 325 -4.93 14.06 -20.60
N GLY A 326 -4.30 13.04 -20.06
CA GLY A 326 -2.84 13.02 -19.93
C GLY A 326 -2.27 11.63 -20.07
N ALA A 327 -0.96 11.58 -20.31
CA ALA A 327 -0.19 10.35 -20.43
C ALA A 327 1.18 10.50 -19.75
N ALA A 328 1.74 9.38 -19.30
CA ALA A 328 3.10 9.31 -18.77
C ALA A 328 3.77 8.02 -19.19
N ILE A 329 5.09 8.07 -19.34
CA ILE A 329 5.96 6.91 -19.46
C ILE A 329 6.89 6.88 -18.24
N THR A 330 7.08 5.69 -17.66
CA THR A 330 7.91 5.45 -16.49
C THR A 330 8.82 4.28 -16.78
N GLN A 331 10.09 4.40 -16.38
CA GLN A 331 11.05 3.32 -16.33
C GLN A 331 11.50 3.12 -14.88
N ASN A 332 11.58 1.87 -14.43
CA ASN A 332 12.09 1.47 -13.12
C ASN A 332 13.09 0.32 -13.32
N ASP A 333 14.25 0.44 -12.71
CA ASP A 333 15.30 -0.56 -12.70
C ASP A 333 15.65 -0.89 -11.24
N SER A 334 15.88 -2.18 -10.93
CA SER A 334 16.18 -2.63 -9.57
C SER A 334 17.08 -3.84 -9.59
N LEU A 335 18.23 -3.73 -8.92
CA LEU A 335 19.13 -4.84 -8.65
C LEU A 335 19.21 -5.05 -7.14
N TYR A 336 18.80 -6.21 -6.65
CA TYR A 336 18.86 -6.52 -5.25
C TYR A 336 19.23 -7.97 -5.00
N TYR A 337 19.84 -8.20 -3.84
CA TYR A 337 20.31 -9.50 -3.42
C TYR A 337 19.27 -10.18 -2.52
N ILE A 338 19.23 -11.50 -2.54
CA ILE A 338 18.31 -12.31 -1.74
C ILE A 338 19.03 -12.80 -0.48
N PRO A 339 18.69 -12.28 0.71
CA PRO A 339 19.28 -12.73 1.95
C PRO A 339 18.71 -14.09 2.35
N GLY A 340 19.46 -14.86 3.08
CA GLY A 340 19.16 -16.21 3.50
C GLY A 340 20.40 -17.09 3.31
N ILE A 341 20.32 -18.33 3.70
CA ILE A 341 21.43 -19.28 3.58
C ILE A 341 21.71 -19.58 2.11
N ASP A 342 20.71 -20.10 1.44
CA ASP A 342 20.78 -20.45 0.04
C ASP A 342 21.10 -19.25 -0.85
N GLY A 343 20.38 -18.15 -0.70
CA GLY A 343 20.64 -16.93 -1.48
C GLY A 343 22.04 -16.35 -1.27
N ALA A 344 22.61 -16.45 -0.05
CA ALA A 344 23.96 -16.00 0.24
C ALA A 344 25.04 -16.94 -0.36
N ASP A 345 24.82 -18.26 -0.35
CA ASP A 345 25.74 -19.25 -0.91
C ASP A 345 25.80 -19.16 -2.42
N HIS A 346 24.66 -19.07 -3.06
CA HIS A 346 24.54 -18.94 -4.51
C HIS A 346 24.76 -17.51 -5.02
N ASN A 347 24.98 -16.53 -4.12
CA ASN A 347 25.04 -15.10 -4.48
C ASN A 347 23.81 -14.66 -5.29
N THR A 348 22.64 -15.17 -4.91
CA THR A 348 21.40 -14.96 -5.64
C THR A 348 20.99 -13.49 -5.60
N ARG A 349 20.67 -12.95 -6.77
CA ARG A 349 20.24 -11.58 -6.96
C ARG A 349 19.21 -11.45 -8.08
N ILE A 350 18.36 -10.46 -7.97
CA ILE A 350 17.30 -10.18 -8.95
C ILE A 350 17.64 -8.87 -9.65
N ASP A 351 17.71 -8.93 -10.98
CA ASP A 351 17.92 -7.78 -11.87
C ASP A 351 16.64 -7.53 -12.66
N GLY A 352 15.89 -6.52 -12.23
CA GLY A 352 14.55 -6.23 -12.69
C GLY A 352 14.41 -4.92 -13.44
N HIS A 353 13.65 -4.95 -14.53
CA HIS A 353 13.38 -3.82 -15.42
C HIS A 353 11.91 -3.72 -15.71
N GLN A 354 11.36 -2.50 -15.65
CA GLN A 354 9.98 -2.23 -16.04
C GLN A 354 9.88 -0.95 -16.86
N THR A 355 9.17 -1.03 -17.98
CA THR A 355 8.65 0.13 -18.69
C THR A 355 7.14 0.14 -18.61
N LYS A 356 6.56 1.26 -18.18
CA LYS A 356 5.13 1.42 -18.01
C LYS A 356 4.62 2.69 -18.70
N ILE A 357 3.54 2.56 -19.46
CA ILE A 357 2.83 3.68 -20.07
C ILE A 357 1.45 3.76 -19.39
N ASN A 358 1.10 4.95 -18.91
CA ASN A 358 -0.19 5.23 -18.30
C ASN A 358 -0.89 6.36 -19.06
N VAL A 359 -2.22 6.23 -19.20
CA VAL A 359 -3.11 7.28 -19.69
C VAL A 359 -4.23 7.46 -18.68
N LYS A 360 -4.57 8.70 -18.38
CA LYS A 360 -5.64 9.05 -17.44
C LYS A 360 -6.38 10.26 -17.94
N GLY A 361 -7.70 10.31 -17.71
CA GLY A 361 -8.47 11.49 -18.02
C GLY A 361 -9.78 11.58 -17.27
N GLU A 362 -10.31 12.78 -17.20
CA GLU A 362 -11.62 13.10 -16.63
C GLU A 362 -12.33 14.10 -17.53
N TYR A 363 -13.62 13.86 -17.76
CA TYR A 363 -14.49 14.76 -18.51
C TYR A 363 -15.83 14.95 -17.79
N ARG A 364 -16.29 16.19 -17.72
CA ARG A 364 -17.55 16.61 -17.10
C ARG A 364 -18.41 17.29 -18.18
N PRO A 365 -19.32 16.53 -18.80
CA PRO A 365 -20.19 17.10 -19.83
C PRO A 365 -21.15 18.14 -19.24
N ASP A 366 -21.44 19.18 -20.04
CA ASP A 366 -22.45 20.18 -19.69
C ASP A 366 -23.86 19.63 -19.97
N ALA A 367 -24.81 19.95 -19.09
CA ALA A 367 -26.26 19.75 -19.28
C ALA A 367 -26.69 18.32 -19.67
N THR A 368 -26.11 17.30 -19.06
CA THR A 368 -26.45 15.89 -19.30
C THR A 368 -26.85 15.18 -18.00
N ALA A 369 -27.32 13.95 -18.10
CA ALA A 369 -27.53 13.06 -16.96
C ALA A 369 -26.22 12.55 -16.34
N ILE A 370 -25.09 12.83 -16.98
CA ILE A 370 -23.74 12.40 -16.57
C ILE A 370 -23.06 13.52 -15.81
N ASP A 371 -22.55 13.22 -14.62
CA ASP A 371 -21.75 14.15 -13.83
C ASP A 371 -20.27 14.14 -14.23
N THR A 372 -19.71 12.94 -14.37
CA THR A 372 -18.28 12.76 -14.64
C THR A 372 -18.04 11.46 -15.38
N ILE A 373 -17.17 11.50 -16.39
CA ILE A 373 -16.60 10.33 -17.05
C ILE A 373 -15.11 10.31 -16.69
N ARG A 374 -14.61 9.19 -16.24
CA ARG A 374 -13.19 8.96 -15.94
C ARG A 374 -12.70 7.75 -16.69
N PHE A 375 -11.47 7.78 -17.15
CA PHE A 375 -10.83 6.61 -17.74
C PHE A 375 -9.37 6.50 -17.37
N TRP A 376 -8.88 5.29 -17.36
CA TRP A 376 -7.50 4.90 -17.14
C TRP A 376 -7.13 3.83 -18.14
N ALA A 377 -5.93 3.91 -18.67
CA ALA A 377 -5.34 2.83 -19.44
C ALA A 377 -3.87 2.68 -19.03
N GLY A 378 -3.40 1.46 -19.00
CA GLY A 378 -2.03 1.11 -18.67
C GLY A 378 -1.51 0.02 -19.58
N ALA A 379 -0.23 0.11 -19.95
CA ALA A 379 0.52 -0.96 -20.60
C ALA A 379 1.87 -1.08 -19.91
N THR A 380 2.24 -2.29 -19.53
CA THR A 380 3.48 -2.59 -18.83
C THR A 380 4.23 -3.69 -19.54
N ASP A 381 5.54 -3.50 -19.69
CA ASP A 381 6.51 -4.53 -20.07
C ASP A 381 7.49 -4.68 -18.91
N TYR A 382 7.43 -5.82 -18.21
CA TYR A 382 8.26 -6.15 -17.07
C TYR A 382 9.07 -7.40 -17.36
N ARG A 383 10.34 -7.35 -16.99
CA ARG A 383 11.24 -8.50 -17.00
C ARG A 383 12.17 -8.45 -15.80
N HIS A 384 12.46 -9.59 -15.20
CA HIS A 384 13.61 -9.73 -14.33
C HIS A 384 14.33 -11.05 -14.57
N ASN A 385 15.63 -11.07 -14.24
CA ASN A 385 16.44 -12.25 -14.19
C ASN A 385 16.78 -12.56 -12.73
N GLU A 386 16.62 -13.79 -12.33
CA GLU A 386 17.25 -14.36 -11.14
C GLU A 386 18.62 -14.83 -11.54
N ILE A 387 19.64 -14.33 -10.90
CA ILE A 387 21.05 -14.56 -11.25
C ILE A 387 21.75 -15.14 -10.01
N GLY A 388 22.53 -16.19 -10.19
CA GLY A 388 23.27 -16.81 -9.10
C GLY A 388 24.24 -17.87 -9.59
N LEU A 389 25.00 -18.42 -8.64
CA LEU A 389 25.90 -19.54 -8.90
C LEU A 389 25.08 -20.84 -9.05
N ALA A 390 25.38 -21.66 -10.04
CA ALA A 390 24.84 -23.03 -10.10
C ALA A 390 25.52 -23.95 -9.08
N ASP A 391 26.82 -23.75 -8.85
CA ASP A 391 27.60 -24.43 -7.83
C ASP A 391 28.25 -23.37 -6.91
N PRO A 392 27.87 -23.29 -5.63
CA PRO A 392 28.45 -22.35 -4.69
C PRO A 392 29.98 -22.45 -4.57
N ALA A 393 30.57 -23.60 -4.91
CA ALA A 393 31.99 -23.82 -4.86
C ALA A 393 32.74 -23.31 -6.12
N ASP A 394 32.04 -23.08 -7.24
CA ASP A 394 32.62 -22.61 -8.50
C ASP A 394 32.08 -21.26 -8.95
N PRO A 395 32.83 -20.17 -8.75
CA PRO A 395 32.40 -18.82 -9.14
C PRO A 395 32.21 -18.64 -10.66
N ASN A 396 32.67 -19.58 -11.48
CA ASN A 396 32.51 -19.53 -12.94
C ASN A 396 31.08 -19.99 -13.35
N THR A 397 30.29 -20.53 -12.43
CA THR A 397 28.92 -20.96 -12.67
C THR A 397 27.90 -19.84 -12.48
N ASP A 398 28.37 -18.59 -12.20
CA ASP A 398 27.48 -17.43 -12.05
C ASP A 398 26.77 -17.11 -13.37
N GLY A 399 25.45 -17.04 -13.32
CA GLY A 399 24.64 -16.82 -14.50
C GLY A 399 23.15 -16.67 -14.20
N VAL A 400 22.36 -16.46 -15.26
CA VAL A 400 20.90 -16.39 -15.16
C VAL A 400 20.35 -17.78 -14.90
N ARG A 401 19.69 -17.96 -13.76
CA ARG A 401 19.00 -19.19 -13.35
C ARG A 401 17.57 -19.24 -13.87
N GLN A 402 16.86 -18.11 -13.80
CA GLN A 402 15.47 -17.99 -14.25
C GLN A 402 15.19 -16.59 -14.81
N THR A 403 14.26 -16.49 -15.75
CA THR A 403 13.80 -15.21 -16.30
C THR A 403 12.29 -15.12 -16.17
N PHE A 404 11.80 -14.08 -15.50
CA PHE A 404 10.38 -13.79 -15.41
C PHE A 404 10.01 -12.65 -16.35
N THR A 405 8.91 -12.80 -17.07
CA THR A 405 8.32 -11.71 -17.87
C THR A 405 6.84 -11.54 -17.54
N ASN A 406 6.40 -10.29 -17.51
CA ASN A 406 4.99 -9.94 -17.38
C ASN A 406 4.66 -8.77 -18.32
N LYS A 407 3.83 -9.04 -19.33
CA LYS A 407 3.25 -8.01 -20.19
C LYS A 407 1.80 -7.85 -19.82
N GLU A 408 1.45 -6.70 -19.28
CA GLU A 408 0.08 -6.42 -18.83
C GLU A 408 -0.48 -5.18 -19.53
N GLN A 409 -1.75 -5.28 -19.96
CA GLN A 409 -2.52 -4.19 -20.52
C GLN A 409 -3.85 -4.09 -19.80
N GLU A 410 -4.26 -2.87 -19.47
CA GLU A 410 -5.51 -2.61 -18.75
C GLU A 410 -6.19 -1.36 -19.27
N ILE A 411 -7.52 -1.42 -19.40
CA ILE A 411 -8.37 -0.25 -19.64
C ILE A 411 -9.51 -0.28 -18.62
N ARG A 412 -9.78 0.86 -18.01
CA ARG A 412 -10.92 1.05 -17.09
C ARG A 412 -11.61 2.36 -17.38
N THR A 413 -12.93 2.34 -17.40
CA THR A 413 -13.78 3.53 -17.58
C THR A 413 -14.85 3.56 -16.48
N GLU A 414 -15.14 4.74 -15.96
CA GLU A 414 -16.19 4.97 -14.97
C GLU A 414 -17.04 6.16 -15.39
N VAL A 415 -18.35 6.00 -15.26
CA VAL A 415 -19.34 7.04 -15.50
C VAL A 415 -20.12 7.27 -14.20
N GLN A 416 -20.00 8.46 -13.64
CA GLN A 416 -20.82 8.91 -12.53
C GLN A 416 -22.00 9.68 -13.07
N LEU A 417 -23.19 9.27 -12.68
CA LEU A 417 -24.43 9.95 -13.05
C LEU A 417 -24.66 11.18 -12.15
N MET A 418 -25.42 12.15 -12.65
CA MET A 418 -25.90 13.27 -11.84
C MET A 418 -26.72 12.73 -10.68
N PRO A 419 -26.50 13.24 -9.43
CA PRO A 419 -27.33 12.87 -8.30
C PRO A 419 -28.81 13.18 -8.60
N PHE A 420 -29.69 12.27 -8.27
CA PHE A 420 -31.12 12.48 -8.36
C PHE A 420 -31.83 12.23 -7.02
N ASN A 421 -32.87 12.99 -6.77
CA ASN A 421 -33.65 12.84 -5.56
C ASN A 421 -34.73 11.77 -5.77
N ALA A 422 -34.52 10.59 -5.16
CA ALA A 422 -35.56 9.61 -4.97
C ALA A 422 -36.44 10.07 -3.79
N ARG A 423 -37.65 9.47 -3.65
CA ARG A 423 -38.62 9.85 -2.60
C ARG A 423 -38.03 9.79 -1.16
N PHE A 424 -37.02 8.95 -0.95
CA PHE A 424 -36.48 8.63 0.39
C PHE A 424 -34.98 8.97 0.53
N ALA A 425 -34.28 9.28 -0.55
CA ALA A 425 -32.84 9.61 -0.51
C ALA A 425 -32.41 10.37 -1.75
N GLU A 426 -31.33 11.14 -1.66
CA GLU A 426 -30.53 11.55 -2.80
C GLU A 426 -29.65 10.36 -3.22
N VAL A 427 -29.69 9.98 -4.49
CA VAL A 427 -29.00 8.82 -5.02
C VAL A 427 -27.92 9.27 -6.00
N THR A 428 -26.70 8.80 -5.78
CA THR A 428 -25.58 8.96 -6.70
C THR A 428 -25.13 7.60 -7.18
N THR A 429 -25.03 7.42 -8.50
CA THR A 429 -24.65 6.16 -9.13
C THR A 429 -23.35 6.33 -9.93
N ALA A 430 -22.44 5.38 -9.77
CA ALA A 430 -21.27 5.23 -10.62
C ALA A 430 -21.26 3.83 -11.25
N LEU A 431 -21.05 3.78 -12.55
CA LEU A 431 -20.95 2.56 -13.36
C LEU A 431 -19.52 2.44 -13.89
N GLY A 432 -18.95 1.26 -13.83
CA GLY A 432 -17.60 1.03 -14.30
C GLY A 432 -17.48 -0.21 -15.17
N PHE A 433 -16.51 -0.16 -16.07
CA PHE A 433 -16.12 -1.25 -16.95
C PHE A 433 -14.60 -1.38 -16.93
N GLN A 434 -14.09 -2.61 -16.95
CA GLN A 434 -12.66 -2.92 -16.95
C GLN A 434 -12.36 -4.10 -17.86
N VAL A 435 -11.28 -3.98 -18.63
CA VAL A 435 -10.69 -5.06 -19.41
C VAL A 435 -9.21 -5.10 -19.10
N GLY A 436 -8.66 -6.29 -18.91
CA GLY A 436 -7.22 -6.51 -18.72
C GLY A 436 -6.76 -7.77 -19.43
N HIS A 437 -5.54 -7.74 -19.92
CA HIS A 437 -4.84 -8.87 -20.51
C HIS A 437 -3.42 -8.93 -19.96
N GLN A 438 -2.96 -10.14 -19.64
CA GLN A 438 -1.65 -10.39 -19.04
C GLN A 438 -1.01 -11.63 -19.66
N GLU A 439 0.23 -11.51 -20.05
CA GLU A 439 1.08 -12.61 -20.52
C GLU A 439 2.23 -12.81 -19.54
N LEU A 440 2.37 -14.01 -19.00
CA LEU A 440 3.37 -14.39 -18.00
C LEU A 440 4.23 -15.54 -18.50
N THR A 441 5.55 -15.44 -18.26
CA THR A 441 6.48 -16.56 -18.48
C THR A 441 7.54 -16.59 -17.38
N ALA A 442 8.04 -17.77 -17.04
CA ALA A 442 9.17 -17.96 -16.16
C ALA A 442 10.03 -19.17 -16.62
N PRO A 443 10.71 -19.08 -17.79
CA PRO A 443 11.58 -20.14 -18.28
C PRO A 443 12.92 -20.15 -17.51
N SER A 444 13.54 -21.33 -17.38
CA SER A 444 14.91 -21.51 -16.95
C SER A 444 15.85 -21.71 -18.17
N PRO A 445 17.00 -21.08 -18.25
CA PRO A 445 17.95 -21.28 -19.36
C PRO A 445 18.64 -22.66 -19.35
N ASP A 446 18.64 -23.36 -18.22
CA ASP A 446 19.36 -24.65 -18.07
C ASP A 446 18.73 -25.76 -18.91
N ASN A 447 17.47 -25.63 -19.29
CA ASN A 447 16.75 -26.58 -20.17
C ASN A 447 16.01 -25.88 -21.31
N PRO A 448 16.69 -25.19 -22.20
CA PRO A 448 16.04 -24.44 -23.26
C PRO A 448 15.27 -25.36 -24.22
N GLY A 449 14.00 -25.03 -24.47
CA GLY A 449 13.17 -25.72 -25.46
C GLY A 449 12.46 -26.98 -24.97
N THR A 450 12.48 -27.29 -23.67
CA THR A 450 11.66 -28.33 -23.04
C THR A 450 10.43 -27.77 -22.36
N LEU A 451 9.33 -28.56 -22.26
CA LEU A 451 8.13 -28.20 -21.49
C LEU A 451 8.37 -28.09 -19.96
N PHE A 452 9.57 -28.41 -19.50
CA PHE A 452 9.92 -28.52 -18.07
C PHE A 452 11.08 -27.59 -17.72
N ASN A 453 11.21 -26.50 -18.41
CA ASN A 453 12.33 -25.62 -18.24
C ASN A 453 11.94 -24.36 -17.44
N GLY A 454 11.49 -24.47 -16.27
CA GLY A 454 11.24 -23.33 -15.39
C GLY A 454 9.89 -23.40 -14.65
N LEU A 455 9.62 -22.38 -13.87
CA LEU A 455 8.51 -22.34 -12.94
C LEU A 455 7.15 -22.29 -13.66
N TRP A 456 7.08 -21.58 -14.79
CA TRP A 456 5.85 -21.53 -15.63
C TRP A 456 6.16 -21.59 -17.11
N ASP A 457 5.35 -22.35 -17.83
CA ASP A 457 5.20 -22.16 -19.26
C ASP A 457 4.48 -20.84 -19.57
N PRO A 458 4.58 -20.32 -20.80
CA PRO A 458 3.81 -19.16 -21.20
C PRO A 458 2.33 -19.32 -20.89
N ASN A 459 1.76 -18.39 -20.17
CA ASN A 459 0.35 -18.36 -19.83
C ASN A 459 -0.26 -16.98 -20.09
N ASN A 460 -1.55 -16.99 -20.44
CA ASN A 460 -2.31 -15.80 -20.73
C ASN A 460 -3.51 -15.71 -19.77
N ASN A 461 -3.77 -14.52 -19.29
CA ASN A 461 -4.89 -14.21 -18.44
C ASN A 461 -5.67 -13.01 -19.02
N THR A 462 -6.91 -13.25 -19.39
CA THR A 462 -7.81 -12.18 -19.86
C THR A 462 -8.96 -12.01 -18.89
N ARG A 463 -9.24 -10.78 -18.52
CA ARG A 463 -10.32 -10.42 -17.58
C ARG A 463 -11.19 -9.32 -18.15
N VAL A 464 -12.51 -9.47 -18.00
CA VAL A 464 -13.51 -8.46 -18.36
C VAL A 464 -14.45 -8.30 -17.18
N ALA A 465 -14.72 -7.07 -16.78
CA ALA A 465 -15.57 -6.81 -15.63
C ALA A 465 -16.47 -5.60 -15.80
N GLY A 466 -17.67 -5.70 -15.21
CA GLY A 466 -18.57 -4.59 -15.00
C GLY A 466 -18.85 -4.42 -13.50
N TYR A 467 -18.97 -3.18 -13.05
CA TYR A 467 -19.30 -2.89 -11.66
C TYR A 467 -20.16 -1.63 -11.51
N ALA A 468 -20.87 -1.56 -10.40
CA ALA A 468 -21.71 -0.43 -10.06
C ALA A 468 -21.60 -0.09 -8.58
N PHE A 469 -21.65 1.19 -8.26
CA PHE A 469 -21.76 1.74 -6.92
C PHE A 469 -22.98 2.67 -6.87
N ASN A 470 -23.83 2.47 -5.88
CA ASN A 470 -24.97 3.34 -5.59
C ASN A 470 -24.84 3.85 -4.15
N GLU A 471 -24.76 5.14 -3.99
CA GLU A 471 -24.77 5.80 -2.70
C GLU A 471 -26.11 6.49 -2.47
N PHE A 472 -26.72 6.23 -1.32
CA PHE A 472 -27.99 6.77 -0.85
C PHE A 472 -27.70 7.71 0.31
N LYS A 473 -27.94 8.98 0.14
CA LYS A 473 -27.91 9.99 1.20
C LYS A 473 -29.33 10.18 1.72
N PHE A 474 -29.65 9.56 2.84
CA PHE A 474 -30.98 9.65 3.47
C PHE A 474 -31.15 10.98 4.22
N THR A 475 -30.11 11.38 4.94
CA THR A 475 -29.99 12.66 5.64
C THR A 475 -28.58 13.18 5.49
N ASP A 476 -28.27 14.37 6.02
CA ASP A 476 -26.89 14.86 6.06
C ASP A 476 -25.99 13.96 6.94
N ALA A 477 -26.58 13.28 7.93
CA ALA A 477 -25.86 12.42 8.87
C ALA A 477 -25.88 10.93 8.50
N THR A 478 -26.76 10.48 7.58
CA THR A 478 -26.96 9.04 7.31
C THR A 478 -26.80 8.74 5.83
N ARG A 479 -25.87 7.86 5.50
CA ARG A 479 -25.58 7.42 4.13
C ARG A 479 -25.46 5.93 4.07
N ALA A 480 -25.92 5.32 2.99
CA ALA A 480 -25.66 3.91 2.69
C ALA A 480 -25.04 3.77 1.31
N GLN A 481 -24.34 2.68 1.08
CA GLN A 481 -23.81 2.33 -0.22
C GLN A 481 -24.11 0.86 -0.52
N ILE A 482 -24.50 0.59 -1.76
CA ILE A 482 -24.60 -0.76 -2.33
C ILE A 482 -23.68 -0.80 -3.54
N ALA A 483 -22.81 -1.81 -3.59
CA ALA A 483 -21.92 -2.02 -4.71
C ALA A 483 -21.97 -3.46 -5.18
N GLY A 484 -21.74 -3.65 -6.48
CA GLY A 484 -21.65 -4.97 -7.09
C GLY A 484 -20.64 -4.99 -8.23
N ARG A 485 -20.01 -6.15 -8.44
CA ARG A 485 -19.08 -6.42 -9.53
C ARG A 485 -19.32 -7.84 -10.05
N ILE A 486 -19.29 -8.00 -11.36
CA ILE A 486 -19.17 -9.28 -12.04
C ILE A 486 -17.93 -9.24 -12.93
N GLU A 487 -17.16 -10.30 -12.89
CA GLU A 487 -15.92 -10.42 -13.65
C GLU A 487 -15.91 -11.76 -14.37
N HIS A 488 -15.37 -11.81 -15.56
CA HIS A 488 -15.09 -13.02 -16.30
C HIS A 488 -13.59 -13.11 -16.51
N VAL A 489 -12.99 -14.23 -16.11
CA VAL A 489 -11.55 -14.47 -16.18
C VAL A 489 -11.32 -15.73 -16.99
N GLU A 490 -10.55 -15.62 -18.07
CA GLU A 490 -10.08 -16.73 -18.88
C GLU A 490 -8.57 -16.88 -18.72
N LEU A 491 -8.12 -18.09 -18.43
CA LEU A 491 -6.74 -18.45 -18.21
C LEU A 491 -6.33 -19.50 -19.24
N HIS A 492 -5.18 -19.32 -19.87
CA HIS A 492 -4.59 -20.30 -20.76
C HIS A 492 -3.21 -20.65 -20.25
N GLY A 493 -2.94 -21.89 -19.94
CA GLY A 493 -1.66 -22.35 -19.41
C GLY A 493 -1.50 -23.84 -19.48
N THR A 494 -0.33 -24.34 -19.12
CA THR A 494 -0.02 -25.78 -19.09
C THR A 494 0.05 -26.23 -17.63
N THR A 495 -0.67 -27.29 -17.28
CA THR A 495 -0.56 -27.92 -15.96
C THR A 495 0.83 -28.51 -15.78
N PRO A 496 1.35 -28.55 -14.56
CA PRO A 496 2.62 -29.22 -14.29
C PRO A 496 2.59 -30.71 -14.65
N ASN A 497 3.80 -31.27 -14.91
CA ASN A 497 4.01 -32.71 -15.05
C ASN A 497 4.94 -33.13 -13.94
N PHE A 498 4.42 -33.93 -13.02
CA PHE A 498 5.19 -34.43 -11.88
C PHE A 498 5.14 -35.95 -11.79
N PRO A 499 6.28 -36.63 -11.50
CA PRO A 499 6.28 -38.00 -10.99
C PRO A 499 5.45 -38.12 -9.71
N ALA A 500 5.09 -39.38 -9.37
CA ALA A 500 4.23 -39.67 -8.21
C ALA A 500 4.82 -39.21 -6.87
N ASP A 501 6.14 -39.22 -6.72
CA ASP A 501 6.87 -38.82 -5.52
C ASP A 501 6.91 -37.32 -5.30
N TYR A 502 6.65 -36.48 -6.31
CA TYR A 502 6.52 -35.04 -6.18
C TYR A 502 5.17 -34.59 -5.63
N LEU A 503 4.16 -35.44 -5.65
CA LEU A 503 2.82 -35.08 -5.17
C LEU A 503 2.52 -35.71 -3.82
N PRO A 504 1.90 -35.01 -2.88
CA PRO A 504 1.59 -35.51 -1.55
C PRO A 504 0.64 -36.72 -1.53
N ASP A 505 -0.15 -36.93 -2.58
CA ASP A 505 -1.07 -38.04 -2.74
C ASP A 505 -0.47 -39.23 -3.49
N GLY A 506 0.78 -39.10 -3.95
CA GLY A 506 1.50 -40.13 -4.66
C GLY A 506 0.95 -40.46 -6.05
N THR A 507 0.18 -39.55 -6.66
CA THR A 507 -0.35 -39.76 -8.02
C THR A 507 0.46 -38.94 -9.04
N PRO A 508 0.92 -39.52 -10.16
CA PRO A 508 1.62 -38.78 -11.18
C PRO A 508 0.68 -37.79 -11.88
N GLN A 509 1.16 -36.58 -12.16
CA GLN A 509 0.43 -35.58 -12.93
C GLN A 509 1.11 -35.39 -14.28
N VAL A 510 0.33 -35.37 -15.36
CA VAL A 510 0.81 -35.18 -16.74
C VAL A 510 0.56 -33.74 -17.17
N ALA A 511 1.52 -33.16 -17.87
CA ALA A 511 1.38 -31.80 -18.44
C ALA A 511 0.30 -31.80 -19.53
N ILE A 512 -0.71 -30.96 -19.34
CA ILE A 512 -1.84 -30.82 -20.27
C ILE A 512 -2.16 -29.32 -20.38
N ALA A 513 -2.31 -28.83 -21.60
CA ALA A 513 -2.82 -27.48 -21.83
C ALA A 513 -4.26 -27.36 -21.28
N ARG A 514 -4.49 -26.32 -20.50
CA ARG A 514 -5.78 -26.03 -19.85
C ARG A 514 -6.23 -24.63 -20.13
N ASN A 515 -7.54 -24.47 -20.28
CA ASN A 515 -8.18 -23.18 -20.50
C ASN A 515 -9.33 -22.99 -19.49
N PRO A 516 -9.01 -22.94 -18.17
CA PRO A 516 -10.05 -22.73 -17.19
C PRO A 516 -10.64 -21.32 -17.30
N SER A 517 -11.96 -21.23 -17.10
CA SER A 517 -12.66 -19.95 -17.00
C SER A 517 -13.43 -19.86 -15.68
N PHE A 518 -13.46 -18.65 -15.13
CA PHE A 518 -14.13 -18.36 -13.86
C PHE A 518 -14.99 -17.11 -14.02
N THR A 519 -16.07 -17.04 -13.28
CA THR A 519 -16.93 -15.86 -13.26
C THR A 519 -17.18 -15.40 -11.83
N PRO A 520 -16.18 -14.76 -11.17
CA PRO A 520 -16.32 -14.20 -9.84
C PRO A 520 -17.43 -13.14 -9.79
N LYS A 521 -18.23 -13.19 -8.73
CA LYS A 521 -19.28 -12.22 -8.42
C LYS A 521 -19.02 -11.63 -7.05
N SER A 522 -19.11 -10.32 -6.94
CA SER A 522 -18.84 -9.64 -5.68
C SER A 522 -19.89 -8.59 -5.40
N GLY A 523 -20.22 -8.39 -4.13
CA GLY A 523 -21.16 -7.37 -3.71
C GLY A 523 -20.88 -6.89 -2.30
N SER A 524 -21.35 -5.69 -1.99
CA SER A 524 -21.23 -5.10 -0.67
C SER A 524 -22.39 -4.19 -0.34
N ILE A 525 -22.66 -4.06 0.95
CA ILE A 525 -23.54 -3.06 1.52
C ILE A 525 -22.84 -2.38 2.69
N GLY A 526 -22.91 -1.06 2.76
CA GLY A 526 -22.34 -0.26 3.83
C GLY A 526 -23.32 0.80 4.32
N LEU A 527 -23.25 1.09 5.62
CA LEU A 527 -23.93 2.19 6.27
C LEU A 527 -22.90 3.09 6.94
N LEU A 528 -23.06 4.39 6.80
CA LEU A 528 -22.26 5.42 7.45
C LEU A 528 -23.18 6.39 8.18
N GLN A 529 -22.91 6.61 9.46
CA GLN A 529 -23.71 7.43 10.35
C GLN A 529 -22.85 8.43 11.10
N ASP A 530 -23.16 9.72 10.96
CA ASP A 530 -22.57 10.75 11.81
C ASP A 530 -23.16 10.63 13.22
N LEU A 531 -22.28 10.58 14.22
CA LEU A 531 -22.59 10.39 15.63
C LEU A 531 -22.29 11.69 16.42
N PRO A 532 -22.87 11.87 17.61
CA PRO A 532 -22.56 13.03 18.46
C PRO A 532 -21.06 13.17 18.72
N GLY A 533 -20.59 14.42 18.90
CA GLY A 533 -19.20 14.74 19.22
C GLY A 533 -18.23 14.66 18.04
N GLY A 534 -18.73 14.70 16.80
CA GLY A 534 -17.91 14.66 15.57
C GLY A 534 -17.34 13.28 15.25
N MET A 535 -17.94 12.24 15.79
CA MET A 535 -17.62 10.84 15.47
C MET A 535 -18.43 10.39 14.26
N VAL A 536 -17.90 9.37 13.57
CA VAL A 536 -18.59 8.69 12.46
C VAL A 536 -18.53 7.19 12.68
N GLY A 537 -19.69 6.54 12.69
CA GLY A 537 -19.82 5.10 12.74
C GLY A 537 -20.03 4.50 11.35
N SER A 538 -19.46 3.33 11.10
CA SER A 538 -19.67 2.57 9.87
C SER A 538 -19.90 1.09 10.15
N ILE A 539 -20.76 0.47 9.34
CA ILE A 539 -20.91 -0.98 9.28
C ILE A 539 -20.94 -1.39 7.81
N THR A 540 -20.17 -2.41 7.46
CA THR A 540 -20.04 -2.91 6.09
C THR A 540 -20.09 -4.41 6.07
N ALA A 541 -20.90 -4.98 5.18
CA ALA A 541 -20.93 -6.40 4.88
C ALA A 541 -20.54 -6.62 3.40
N GLN A 542 -19.77 -7.68 3.12
CA GLN A 542 -19.25 -7.98 1.80
C GLN A 542 -19.32 -9.47 1.51
N TYR A 543 -19.54 -9.76 0.24
CA TYR A 543 -19.38 -11.05 -0.40
C TYR A 543 -18.44 -10.82 -1.59
N VAL A 544 -17.25 -11.39 -1.57
CA VAL A 544 -16.24 -11.20 -2.63
C VAL A 544 -15.72 -12.55 -3.09
N GLU A 545 -15.80 -12.80 -4.39
CA GLU A 545 -15.22 -13.97 -5.04
C GLU A 545 -13.93 -13.62 -5.77
N ARG A 546 -12.96 -14.52 -5.79
CA ARG A 546 -11.68 -14.43 -6.49
C ARG A 546 -11.42 -15.68 -7.30
N ALA A 547 -11.08 -15.51 -8.59
CA ALA A 547 -10.54 -16.60 -9.40
C ALA A 547 -9.12 -16.97 -8.91
N PRO A 548 -8.70 -18.26 -9.01
CA PRO A 548 -7.30 -18.62 -8.85
C PRO A 548 -6.40 -17.83 -9.82
N LYS A 549 -5.17 -17.53 -9.39
CA LYS A 549 -4.16 -16.89 -10.26
C LYS A 549 -3.41 -17.96 -11.09
N PRO A 550 -2.74 -17.55 -12.19
CA PRO A 550 -1.93 -18.48 -12.99
C PRO A 550 -0.90 -19.25 -12.18
N ALA A 551 -0.17 -18.57 -11.28
CA ALA A 551 0.82 -19.22 -10.42
C ALA A 551 0.20 -20.30 -9.50
N GLU A 552 -1.01 -20.08 -8.98
CA GLU A 552 -1.69 -21.04 -8.12
C GLU A 552 -2.13 -22.32 -8.87
N LEU A 553 -2.37 -22.19 -10.18
CA LEU A 553 -2.83 -23.30 -11.04
C LEU A 553 -1.68 -24.05 -11.73
N PHE A 554 -0.64 -23.32 -12.16
CA PHE A 554 0.30 -23.79 -13.16
C PHE A 554 1.76 -23.84 -12.70
N SER A 555 2.11 -23.46 -11.46
CA SER A 555 3.48 -23.55 -10.94
C SER A 555 4.00 -24.98 -10.96
N ARG A 556 5.28 -25.14 -11.32
CA ARG A 556 5.91 -26.43 -11.43
C ARG A 556 7.43 -26.34 -11.30
N GLY A 557 7.99 -26.49 -10.17
CA GLY A 557 9.42 -26.63 -10.08
C GLY A 557 10.10 -25.70 -9.13
N ALA A 558 11.42 -25.61 -9.28
CA ALA A 558 12.29 -24.81 -8.47
C ALA A 558 11.94 -23.31 -8.57
N HIS A 559 11.95 -22.65 -7.42
CA HIS A 559 11.88 -21.22 -7.26
C HIS A 559 13.00 -20.84 -6.30
N ASP A 560 14.18 -20.62 -6.86
CA ASP A 560 15.44 -20.51 -6.12
C ASP A 560 15.43 -19.38 -5.11
N ALA A 561 14.92 -18.22 -5.49
CA ALA A 561 14.82 -17.08 -4.58
C ALA A 561 13.99 -17.37 -3.31
N THR A 562 13.04 -18.29 -3.35
CA THR A 562 12.22 -18.68 -2.19
C THR A 562 12.66 -19.98 -1.52
N ALA A 563 13.65 -20.66 -2.07
CA ALA A 563 14.08 -22.00 -1.66
C ALA A 563 12.91 -22.99 -1.58
N THR A 564 12.01 -22.94 -2.58
CA THR A 564 10.84 -23.81 -2.65
C THR A 564 10.72 -24.50 -4.00
N PHE A 565 10.14 -25.70 -3.98
CA PHE A 565 9.66 -26.41 -5.15
C PHE A 565 8.14 -26.23 -5.23
N ASP A 566 7.69 -25.34 -6.11
CA ASP A 566 6.30 -24.91 -6.18
C ASP A 566 5.46 -25.84 -7.07
N ILE A 567 4.34 -26.33 -6.55
CA ILE A 567 3.41 -27.22 -7.22
C ILE A 567 2.03 -26.56 -7.32
N GLY A 568 1.64 -26.17 -8.52
CA GLY A 568 0.32 -25.62 -8.81
C GLY A 568 -0.78 -26.70 -8.76
N ASN A 569 -2.01 -26.26 -8.51
CA ASN A 569 -3.16 -27.14 -8.46
C ASN A 569 -4.22 -26.73 -9.50
N PRO A 570 -4.34 -27.47 -10.62
CA PRO A 570 -5.27 -27.13 -11.69
C PRO A 570 -6.75 -27.31 -11.32
N ASN A 571 -7.05 -27.91 -10.16
CA ASN A 571 -8.40 -28.19 -9.68
C ASN A 571 -8.92 -27.15 -8.68
N LEU A 572 -8.18 -26.05 -8.47
CA LEU A 572 -8.61 -24.97 -7.59
C LEU A 572 -9.95 -24.37 -8.05
N LYS A 573 -10.79 -24.07 -7.08
CA LYS A 573 -12.11 -23.43 -7.27
C LYS A 573 -12.01 -21.95 -6.91
N ILE A 574 -13.05 -21.20 -7.28
CA ILE A 574 -13.23 -19.82 -6.81
C ILE A 574 -13.12 -19.75 -5.29
N GLU A 575 -12.28 -18.87 -4.82
CA GLU A 575 -12.17 -18.48 -3.40
C GLU A 575 -13.23 -17.43 -3.08
N THR A 576 -13.94 -17.58 -1.97
CA THR A 576 -15.02 -16.69 -1.57
C THR A 576 -14.79 -16.15 -0.17
N ALA A 577 -14.77 -14.83 0.01
CA ALA A 577 -14.74 -14.15 1.31
C ALA A 577 -16.11 -13.55 1.65
N LYS A 578 -16.60 -13.84 2.86
CA LYS A 578 -17.81 -13.25 3.46
C LYS A 578 -17.37 -12.47 4.68
N SER A 579 -17.47 -11.15 4.62
CA SER A 579 -16.91 -10.25 5.64
C SER A 579 -17.95 -9.35 6.27
N ILE A 580 -17.75 -9.03 7.55
CA ILE A 580 -18.42 -7.92 8.23
C ILE A 580 -17.37 -7.08 8.94
N GLU A 581 -17.50 -5.76 8.85
CA GLU A 581 -16.63 -4.79 9.50
C GLU A 581 -17.47 -3.72 10.19
N VAL A 582 -17.09 -3.35 11.41
CA VAL A 582 -17.68 -2.24 12.18
C VAL A 582 -16.57 -1.30 12.59
N GLY A 583 -16.76 0.00 12.32
CA GLY A 583 -15.77 1.04 12.62
C GLY A 583 -16.38 2.27 13.27
N VAL A 584 -15.61 2.94 14.13
CA VAL A 584 -15.91 4.26 14.68
C VAL A 584 -14.67 5.14 14.54
N ARG A 585 -14.86 6.36 14.05
CA ARG A 585 -13.76 7.28 13.72
C ARG A 585 -14.07 8.71 14.14
N LYS A 586 -13.02 9.45 14.50
CA LYS A 586 -13.09 10.89 14.80
C LYS A 586 -11.84 11.57 14.28
N ALA A 587 -11.99 12.48 13.32
CA ALA A 587 -10.86 13.17 12.68
C ALA A 587 -10.54 14.54 13.29
N THR A 588 -11.46 15.14 14.04
CA THR A 588 -11.37 16.53 14.52
C THR A 588 -11.29 16.64 16.02
N GLY A 589 -10.79 17.77 16.50
CA GLY A 589 -10.62 18.05 17.93
C GLY A 589 -9.32 17.51 18.53
N PRO A 590 -9.10 17.72 19.84
CA PRO A 590 -7.85 17.30 20.49
C PRO A 590 -7.67 15.79 20.57
N PHE A 591 -8.75 15.03 20.61
CA PHE A 591 -8.71 13.56 20.56
C PHE A 591 -9.24 13.07 19.22
N ARG A 592 -8.35 12.46 18.44
CA ARG A 592 -8.61 11.83 17.14
C ARG A 592 -8.37 10.35 17.27
N PHE A 593 -9.23 9.53 16.70
CA PHE A 593 -9.07 8.07 16.75
C PHE A 593 -9.81 7.37 15.62
N GLU A 594 -9.37 6.16 15.33
CA GLU A 594 -10.02 5.18 14.49
C GLU A 594 -9.98 3.81 15.20
N ALA A 595 -11.12 3.16 15.29
CA ALA A 595 -11.28 1.82 15.85
C ALA A 595 -12.10 0.97 14.88
N THR A 596 -11.64 -0.24 14.57
CA THR A 596 -12.30 -1.16 13.64
C THR A 596 -12.21 -2.57 14.18
N VAL A 597 -13.30 -3.33 14.06
CA VAL A 597 -13.33 -4.77 14.30
C VAL A 597 -13.93 -5.46 13.08
N TYR A 598 -13.41 -6.65 12.75
CA TYR A 598 -13.82 -7.38 11.56
C TYR A 598 -13.83 -8.89 11.77
N TYR A 599 -14.67 -9.55 10.97
CA TYR A 599 -14.71 -10.99 10.80
C TYR A 599 -14.86 -11.34 9.32
N THR A 600 -14.08 -12.30 8.84
CA THR A 600 -14.16 -12.82 7.47
C THR A 600 -14.14 -14.34 7.48
N HIS A 601 -15.12 -14.95 6.85
CA HIS A 601 -15.14 -16.39 6.56
C HIS A 601 -14.76 -16.61 5.10
N PHE A 602 -13.80 -17.49 4.86
CA PHE A 602 -13.40 -17.92 3.53
C PHE A 602 -13.90 -19.33 3.24
N ASP A 603 -14.61 -19.46 2.13
CA ASP A 603 -14.78 -20.74 1.47
C ASP A 603 -13.64 -20.92 0.45
N ASN A 604 -13.03 -22.10 0.43
CA ASN A 604 -11.94 -22.43 -0.49
C ASN A 604 -10.76 -21.45 -0.43
N PHE A 605 -10.31 -21.05 0.75
CA PHE A 605 -9.13 -20.23 0.93
C PHE A 605 -7.91 -20.90 0.30
N ILE A 606 -7.32 -20.28 -0.74
CA ILE A 606 -6.16 -20.80 -1.45
C ILE A 606 -4.90 -20.42 -0.67
N TYR A 607 -4.04 -21.39 -0.38
CA TYR A 607 -2.77 -21.12 0.31
C TYR A 607 -1.67 -22.04 -0.18
N ARG A 608 -0.44 -21.57 -0.09
CA ARG A 608 0.76 -22.35 -0.38
C ARG A 608 1.10 -23.18 0.86
N ARG A 609 0.89 -24.48 0.77
CA ARG A 609 1.10 -25.41 1.88
C ARG A 609 2.47 -26.04 1.78
N LEU A 610 3.33 -25.79 2.76
CA LEU A 610 4.56 -26.55 2.92
C LEU A 610 4.23 -27.96 3.45
N THR A 611 4.82 -28.97 2.85
CA THR A 611 4.54 -30.37 3.17
C THR A 611 5.51 -30.95 4.19
N GLY A 612 6.68 -30.30 4.40
CA GLY A 612 7.79 -30.82 5.19
C GLY A 612 8.67 -31.82 4.43
N VAL A 613 8.41 -32.01 3.15
CA VAL A 613 9.26 -32.80 2.24
C VAL A 613 10.20 -31.83 1.52
N MET A 614 11.44 -32.23 1.28
CA MET A 614 12.39 -31.52 0.45
C MET A 614 12.44 -32.13 -0.94
N CYS A 615 12.54 -31.32 -1.99
CA CYS A 615 12.69 -31.73 -3.37
C CYS A 615 14.04 -31.25 -3.92
N ASP A 616 14.56 -31.92 -4.93
CA ASP A 616 15.69 -31.41 -5.69
C ASP A 616 15.22 -30.45 -6.82
N ASP A 617 16.14 -29.67 -7.33
CA ASP A 617 15.90 -28.71 -8.42
C ASP A 617 15.93 -29.37 -9.80
N ASP A 618 16.54 -30.55 -9.92
CA ASP A 618 16.71 -31.32 -11.14
C ASP A 618 15.49 -32.14 -11.56
N PHE A 619 14.38 -32.08 -10.82
CA PHE A 619 13.21 -32.93 -11.02
C PHE A 619 13.47 -34.43 -10.92
N ALA A 620 14.52 -34.80 -10.20
CA ALA A 620 14.87 -36.21 -10.03
C ALA A 620 14.10 -36.88 -8.89
N SER A 621 13.93 -36.23 -7.74
CA SER A 621 13.16 -36.77 -6.62
C SER A 621 12.70 -35.74 -5.58
N CYS A 622 11.66 -36.09 -4.82
CA CYS A 622 11.35 -35.52 -3.55
C CYS A 622 11.59 -36.52 -2.40
N GLY A 623 12.06 -36.00 -1.23
CA GLY A 623 12.36 -36.83 -0.06
C GLY A 623 13.70 -37.56 -0.12
N ALA A 624 14.53 -37.32 -1.13
CA ALA A 624 15.89 -37.86 -1.21
C ALA A 624 16.85 -37.10 -0.27
N PRO A 625 17.90 -37.79 0.26
CA PRO A 625 18.94 -37.13 1.01
C PRO A 625 19.68 -36.08 0.12
N GLY A 626 19.83 -34.86 0.60
CA GLY A 626 20.51 -33.79 -0.14
C GLY A 626 19.58 -32.87 -0.93
N ALA A 627 18.28 -33.14 -0.98
CA ALA A 627 17.32 -32.23 -1.56
C ALA A 627 17.22 -30.92 -0.73
N GLU A 628 17.20 -29.75 -1.39
CA GLU A 628 17.39 -28.45 -0.75
C GLU A 628 16.12 -27.57 -0.74
N LEU A 629 15.17 -27.83 -1.65
CA LEU A 629 13.98 -27.00 -1.83
C LEU A 629 12.78 -27.52 -1.03
N ASN A 630 12.14 -26.64 -0.25
CA ASN A 630 10.92 -26.99 0.46
C ASN A 630 9.75 -27.24 -0.52
N GLN A 631 9.12 -28.42 -0.48
CA GLN A 631 7.95 -28.69 -1.29
C GLN A 631 6.76 -27.83 -0.86
N ALA A 632 6.25 -27.01 -1.77
CA ALA A 632 5.15 -26.10 -1.58
C ALA A 632 4.00 -26.38 -2.56
N VAL A 633 2.84 -26.78 -2.05
CA VAL A 633 1.69 -27.21 -2.86
C VAL A 633 0.52 -26.24 -2.67
N TYR A 634 -0.01 -25.71 -3.77
CA TYR A 634 -1.21 -24.88 -3.70
C TYR A 634 -2.45 -25.72 -3.34
N SER A 635 -3.08 -25.34 -2.26
CA SER A 635 -4.16 -26.08 -1.62
C SER A 635 -5.33 -25.18 -1.26
N GLN A 636 -6.51 -25.75 -1.05
CA GLN A 636 -7.70 -25.00 -0.61
C GLN A 636 -8.30 -25.59 0.67
N ARG A 637 -8.69 -24.71 1.59
CA ARG A 637 -9.42 -25.07 2.81
C ARG A 637 -10.30 -23.89 3.25
N ASN A 638 -11.39 -24.16 3.96
CA ASN A 638 -12.18 -23.10 4.55
C ASN A 638 -11.47 -22.51 5.77
N ALA A 639 -11.50 -21.17 5.90
CA ALA A 639 -10.77 -20.47 6.94
C ALA A 639 -11.58 -19.30 7.56
N ASN A 640 -11.27 -18.95 8.80
CA ASN A 640 -11.86 -17.83 9.52
C ASN A 640 -10.78 -16.85 9.94
N PHE A 641 -10.97 -15.57 9.59
CA PHE A 641 -10.14 -14.45 10.02
C PHE A 641 -10.95 -13.51 10.89
N ARG A 642 -10.41 -13.11 12.03
CA ARG A 642 -11.04 -12.14 12.95
C ARG A 642 -9.99 -11.26 13.56
N GLY A 643 -10.32 -9.99 13.76
CA GLY A 643 -9.33 -9.08 14.31
C GLY A 643 -9.90 -7.70 14.62
N GLY A 644 -9.00 -6.82 15.04
CA GLY A 644 -9.30 -5.44 15.32
C GLY A 644 -8.08 -4.55 15.14
N GLU A 645 -8.36 -3.31 14.83
CA GLU A 645 -7.38 -2.26 14.59
C GLU A 645 -7.79 -1.02 15.39
N PHE A 646 -6.83 -0.37 16.02
CA PHE A 646 -7.04 0.88 16.74
C PHE A 646 -5.85 1.80 16.56
N GLN A 647 -6.10 3.06 16.33
CA GLN A 647 -5.10 4.12 16.42
C GLN A 647 -5.71 5.38 17.00
N SER A 648 -4.93 6.14 17.75
CA SER A 648 -5.38 7.40 18.33
C SER A 648 -4.26 8.41 18.50
N GLN A 649 -4.64 9.68 18.52
CA GLN A 649 -3.76 10.78 18.84
C GLN A 649 -4.53 11.78 19.74
N LEU A 650 -3.93 12.13 20.88
CA LEU A 650 -4.47 13.11 21.83
C LEU A 650 -3.51 14.30 21.95
N ASP A 651 -3.96 15.48 21.59
CA ASP A 651 -3.30 16.75 21.90
C ASP A 651 -3.57 17.07 23.37
N VAL A 652 -2.58 16.93 24.24
CA VAL A 652 -2.75 17.07 25.69
C VAL A 652 -2.75 18.54 26.10
N GLY A 653 -1.88 19.37 25.51
CA GLY A 653 -1.82 20.78 25.85
C GLY A 653 -0.70 21.55 25.13
N ALA A 654 -0.71 22.85 25.32
CA ALA A 654 0.34 23.72 24.80
C ALA A 654 1.59 23.67 25.69
N PHE A 655 2.76 23.61 25.09
CA PHE A 655 4.03 23.65 25.75
C PHE A 655 5.09 24.29 24.85
N GLN A 656 5.78 25.33 25.34
CA GLN A 656 6.85 26.06 24.62
C GLN A 656 6.47 26.48 23.20
N GLY A 657 5.27 27.05 23.03
CA GLY A 657 4.82 27.54 21.72
C GLY A 657 4.27 26.46 20.77
N GLY A 658 4.34 25.19 21.14
CA GLY A 658 3.81 24.06 20.39
C GLY A 658 2.76 23.29 21.16
N ILE A 659 2.33 22.18 20.58
CA ILE A 659 1.37 21.22 21.18
C ILE A 659 2.12 19.92 21.46
N TRP A 660 2.02 19.42 22.69
CA TRP A 660 2.46 18.08 23.00
C TRP A 660 1.28 17.14 23.17
N GLY A 661 1.50 15.87 22.89
CA GLY A 661 0.46 14.88 22.98
C GLY A 661 0.97 13.45 23.00
N ILE A 662 0.03 12.53 23.00
CA ILE A 662 0.28 11.09 23.03
C ILE A 662 -0.39 10.40 21.83
N GLU A 663 0.24 9.32 21.39
CA GLU A 663 -0.24 8.45 20.31
C GLU A 663 -0.34 7.02 20.80
N ASN A 664 -1.33 6.28 20.30
CA ASN A 664 -1.49 4.87 20.60
C ASN A 664 -1.91 4.11 19.34
N GLN A 665 -1.50 2.84 19.26
CA GLN A 665 -1.93 1.91 18.23
C GLN A 665 -2.04 0.49 18.77
N LEU A 666 -2.94 -0.30 18.17
CA LEU A 666 -3.12 -1.71 18.44
C LEU A 666 -3.65 -2.40 17.20
N ASP A 667 -3.14 -3.57 16.89
CA ASP A 667 -3.73 -4.44 15.88
C ASP A 667 -3.54 -5.91 16.26
N VAL A 668 -4.56 -6.68 15.91
CA VAL A 668 -4.59 -8.12 16.11
C VAL A 668 -5.35 -8.80 14.98
N VAL A 669 -4.82 -9.91 14.51
CA VAL A 669 -5.51 -10.84 13.64
C VAL A 669 -5.30 -12.27 14.12
N ARG A 670 -6.36 -13.04 14.09
CA ARG A 670 -6.35 -14.48 14.35
C ARG A 670 -6.98 -15.18 13.16
N ALA A 671 -6.22 -16.06 12.52
CA ALA A 671 -6.67 -16.84 11.39
C ALA A 671 -6.55 -18.34 11.67
N THR A 672 -7.64 -19.08 11.45
CA THR A 672 -7.70 -20.52 11.62
C THR A 672 -8.46 -21.17 10.47
N PHE A 673 -8.07 -22.34 10.08
CA PHE A 673 -8.93 -23.21 9.27
C PHE A 673 -10.14 -23.66 10.09
N THR A 674 -11.18 -24.14 9.42
CA THR A 674 -12.43 -24.54 10.09
C THR A 674 -12.28 -25.77 10.99
N ASP A 675 -11.24 -26.57 10.81
CA ASP A 675 -10.88 -27.67 11.71
C ASP A 675 -10.09 -27.23 12.97
N GLY A 676 -9.87 -25.90 13.14
CA GLY A 676 -9.19 -25.32 14.28
C GLY A 676 -7.67 -25.20 14.12
N THR A 677 -7.05 -25.75 13.09
CA THR A 677 -5.63 -25.58 12.81
C THR A 677 -5.32 -24.16 12.34
N ASN A 678 -4.08 -23.71 12.53
CA ASN A 678 -3.68 -22.34 12.19
C ASN A 678 -3.46 -22.15 10.69
N VAL A 679 -3.86 -20.99 10.17
CA VAL A 679 -3.39 -20.49 8.88
C VAL A 679 -1.93 -20.05 9.04
N PRO A 680 -1.03 -20.42 8.10
CA PRO A 680 0.38 -20.07 8.20
C PRO A 680 0.65 -18.58 8.08
N ARG A 681 1.74 -18.11 8.66
CA ARG A 681 2.33 -16.77 8.48
C ARG A 681 1.37 -15.61 8.80
N ILE A 682 0.70 -15.69 9.93
CA ILE A 682 -0.17 -14.64 10.44
C ILE A 682 0.64 -13.70 11.35
N PRO A 683 0.49 -12.37 11.24
CA PRO A 683 1.17 -11.45 12.14
C PRO A 683 0.72 -11.60 13.60
N PRO A 684 1.60 -11.30 14.59
CA PRO A 684 1.27 -11.35 16.00
C PRO A 684 0.35 -10.19 16.40
N LEU A 685 -0.17 -10.21 17.62
CA LEU A 685 -0.71 -9.02 18.28
C LEU A 685 0.40 -7.97 18.40
N ARG A 686 0.11 -6.73 17.95
CA ARG A 686 1.00 -5.59 18.13
C ARG A 686 0.28 -4.48 18.90
N MET A 687 0.98 -3.86 19.84
CA MET A 687 0.51 -2.67 20.53
C MET A 687 1.62 -1.65 20.66
N GLY A 688 1.28 -0.39 20.55
CA GLY A 688 2.27 0.67 20.60
C GLY A 688 1.72 1.97 21.17
N GLY A 689 2.65 2.82 21.55
CA GLY A 689 2.33 4.16 22.03
C GLY A 689 3.54 5.08 21.93
N GLY A 690 3.27 6.37 21.97
CA GLY A 690 4.32 7.36 21.86
C GLY A 690 3.93 8.71 22.39
N VAL A 691 4.89 9.59 22.41
CA VAL A 691 4.73 11.01 22.73
C VAL A 691 5.22 11.84 21.56
N PHE A 692 4.57 12.96 21.33
CA PHE A 692 5.00 13.93 20.33
C PHE A 692 4.94 15.34 20.89
N TRP A 693 5.75 16.20 20.28
CA TRP A 693 5.65 17.64 20.37
C TRP A 693 5.75 18.22 18.94
N ARG A 694 4.86 19.17 18.63
CA ARG A 694 4.86 19.83 17.31
C ARG A 694 4.47 21.28 17.42
N ASP A 695 5.03 22.10 16.54
CA ASP A 695 4.59 23.46 16.24
C ASP A 695 4.48 23.68 14.71
N ASP A 696 4.47 24.90 14.23
CA ASP A 696 4.37 25.20 12.81
C ASP A 696 5.60 24.74 12.00
N ASN A 697 6.75 24.58 12.65
CA ASN A 697 8.03 24.26 12.04
C ASN A 697 8.56 22.88 12.45
N TRP A 698 8.46 22.52 13.73
CA TRP A 698 9.08 21.35 14.31
C TRP A 698 8.09 20.20 14.54
N LEU A 699 8.55 19.00 14.34
CA LEU A 699 7.93 17.78 14.83
C LEU A 699 8.99 16.93 15.55
N MET A 700 8.71 16.59 16.79
CA MET A 700 9.48 15.65 17.59
C MET A 700 8.58 14.51 18.05
N ARG A 701 9.00 13.27 17.89
CA ARG A 701 8.17 12.10 18.18
C ARG A 701 9.04 10.94 18.67
N VAL A 702 8.55 10.19 19.66
CA VAL A 702 9.14 8.93 20.12
C VAL A 702 8.02 7.92 20.26
N ASN A 703 8.12 6.79 19.58
CA ASN A 703 7.12 5.72 19.56
C ASN A 703 7.76 4.37 19.85
N LEU A 704 7.12 3.57 20.69
CA LEU A 704 7.44 2.18 20.94
C LEU A 704 6.32 1.29 20.43
N LEU A 705 6.64 0.35 19.56
CA LEU A 705 5.76 -0.71 19.10
C LEU A 705 6.24 -2.04 19.69
N HIS A 706 5.41 -2.68 20.50
CA HIS A 706 5.63 -4.03 21.00
C HIS A 706 4.86 -5.04 20.16
N ALA A 707 5.55 -6.00 19.57
CA ALA A 707 4.96 -7.18 18.95
C ALA A 707 5.11 -8.37 19.90
N PHE A 708 4.02 -9.08 20.15
CA PHE A 708 4.03 -10.28 20.98
C PHE A 708 4.64 -11.46 20.21
N ALA A 709 5.05 -12.50 20.93
CA ALA A 709 5.50 -13.73 20.29
C ALA A 709 4.38 -14.36 19.44
N GLN A 710 4.72 -14.83 18.24
CA GLN A 710 3.78 -15.56 17.39
C GLN A 710 4.00 -17.06 17.57
N ASN A 711 3.11 -17.66 18.35
CA ASN A 711 3.10 -19.10 18.62
C ASN A 711 1.95 -19.85 17.88
N ASN A 712 1.07 -19.09 17.21
CA ASN A 712 -0.04 -19.67 16.45
C ASN A 712 0.40 -19.94 15.00
N ILE A 713 1.22 -20.94 14.84
CA ILE A 713 1.88 -21.34 13.59
C ILE A 713 1.19 -22.53 12.96
N ALA A 714 1.44 -22.78 11.67
CA ALA A 714 1.08 -24.04 11.04
C ALA A 714 1.87 -25.20 11.66
N ALA A 715 1.29 -26.40 11.65
CA ALA A 715 1.89 -27.56 12.30
C ALA A 715 3.12 -28.12 11.56
N ILE A 716 3.28 -27.81 10.29
CA ILE A 716 4.33 -28.33 9.42
C ILE A 716 5.12 -27.16 8.85
N ALA A 717 6.44 -27.24 8.93
CA ALA A 717 7.41 -26.34 8.30
C ALA A 717 7.21 -24.84 8.63
N GLU A 718 6.68 -24.51 9.80
CA GLU A 718 6.62 -23.16 10.33
C GLU A 718 7.13 -23.11 11.76
N THR A 719 7.99 -22.15 12.06
CA THR A 719 8.60 -21.96 13.37
C THR A 719 7.94 -20.79 14.12
N PRO A 720 7.85 -20.80 15.46
CA PRO A 720 7.39 -19.65 16.22
C PRO A 720 8.41 -18.50 16.15
N THR A 721 7.94 -17.26 16.26
CA THR A 721 8.82 -16.11 16.35
C THR A 721 8.72 -15.43 17.72
N PRO A 722 9.85 -14.98 18.31
CA PRO A 722 9.83 -14.23 19.55
C PRO A 722 9.15 -12.87 19.38
N GLY A 723 8.65 -12.29 20.44
CA GLY A 723 8.22 -10.90 20.49
C GLY A 723 9.40 -9.94 20.45
N TYR A 724 9.12 -8.67 20.07
CA TYR A 724 10.14 -7.63 19.98
C TYR A 724 9.59 -6.25 20.38
N ASN A 725 10.51 -5.31 20.65
CA ASN A 725 10.21 -3.91 20.92
C ASN A 725 10.88 -3.04 19.85
N LEU A 726 10.09 -2.39 19.00
CA LEU A 726 10.57 -1.49 17.98
C LEU A 726 10.44 -0.04 18.46
N LEU A 727 11.55 0.53 18.98
CA LEU A 727 11.62 1.93 19.36
C LEU A 727 12.03 2.79 18.16
N ARG A 728 11.22 3.82 17.89
CA ARG A 728 11.44 4.81 16.83
C ARG A 728 11.46 6.21 17.43
N ALA A 729 12.29 7.09 16.90
CA ALA A 729 12.30 8.50 17.25
C ALA A 729 12.45 9.35 15.97
N GLU A 730 11.87 10.52 15.99
CA GLU A 730 11.90 11.47 14.89
C GLU A 730 12.09 12.90 15.41
N VAL A 731 12.94 13.65 14.72
CA VAL A 731 13.03 15.10 14.85
C VAL A 731 13.09 15.67 13.44
N SER A 732 12.11 16.50 13.07
CA SER A 732 12.06 17.14 11.76
C SER A 732 11.73 18.62 11.89
N TYR A 733 12.30 19.41 10.97
CA TYR A 733 12.12 20.85 10.87
C TYR A 733 11.68 21.21 9.46
N LYS A 734 10.57 21.94 9.35
CA LYS A 734 10.02 22.46 8.10
C LYS A 734 9.91 23.96 8.17
N THR A 735 10.40 24.69 7.16
CA THR A 735 10.32 26.16 7.13
C THR A 735 10.19 26.67 5.70
N LYS A 736 9.61 27.88 5.60
CA LYS A 736 9.66 28.68 4.37
C LYS A 736 11.00 29.41 4.32
N LEU A 737 11.64 29.40 3.17
CA LEU A 737 12.93 30.02 2.96
C LEU A 737 12.77 31.42 2.36
N ALA A 738 13.72 32.31 2.67
CA ALA A 738 13.79 33.62 2.05
C ALA A 738 14.11 33.50 0.55
N PRO A 739 13.66 34.45 -0.31
CA PRO A 739 13.79 34.33 -1.78
C PRO A 739 15.24 34.25 -2.31
N ASN A 740 16.22 34.57 -1.49
CA ASN A 740 17.67 34.57 -1.84
C ASN A 740 18.38 33.25 -1.56
N TRP A 741 17.67 32.21 -1.12
CA TRP A 741 18.23 30.89 -0.85
C TRP A 741 18.24 30.01 -2.12
N PHE A 742 19.09 30.34 -3.10
CA PHE A 742 19.22 29.61 -4.37
C PHE A 742 17.89 29.29 -5.09
N GLY A 743 16.84 30.14 -4.85
CA GLY A 743 15.50 29.92 -5.40
C GLY A 743 14.60 28.97 -4.61
N ALA A 744 15.11 28.29 -3.59
CA ALA A 744 14.31 27.40 -2.75
C ALA A 744 13.31 28.20 -1.89
N ARG A 745 12.06 27.74 -1.83
CA ARG A 745 10.94 28.38 -1.11
C ARG A 745 10.58 27.68 0.19
N GLU A 746 10.80 26.35 0.27
CA GLU A 746 10.52 25.52 1.44
C GLU A 746 11.66 24.54 1.64
N MET A 747 12.02 24.28 2.88
CA MET A 747 12.92 23.22 3.30
C MET A 747 12.23 22.37 4.35
N MET A 748 12.40 21.04 4.25
CA MET A 748 12.12 20.08 5.31
C MET A 748 13.35 19.21 5.51
N ALA A 749 13.92 19.22 6.72
CA ALA A 749 15.07 18.38 7.06
C ALA A 749 14.88 17.74 8.43
N GLY A 750 15.50 16.58 8.66
CA GLY A 750 15.37 15.92 9.93
C GLY A 750 16.15 14.62 10.05
N ILE A 751 15.96 14.00 11.18
CA ILE A 751 16.60 12.73 11.54
C ILE A 751 15.49 11.78 12.06
N THR A 752 15.48 10.55 11.56
CA THR A 752 14.64 9.47 12.07
C THR A 752 15.53 8.33 12.56
N GLY A 753 15.25 7.79 13.74
CA GLY A 753 15.88 6.60 14.28
C GLY A 753 14.91 5.42 14.24
N ASN A 754 15.37 4.28 13.79
CA ASN A 754 14.58 3.05 13.74
C ASN A 754 15.31 1.94 14.49
N ASN A 755 14.54 1.05 15.15
CA ASN A 755 15.07 -0.02 16.00
C ASN A 755 16.15 0.46 16.99
N LEU A 756 15.87 1.58 17.68
CA LEU A 756 16.84 2.23 18.57
C LEU A 756 17.22 1.39 19.79
N LEU A 757 16.48 0.33 20.10
CA LEU A 757 16.84 -0.66 21.13
C LEU A 757 17.75 -1.77 20.58
N ASN A 758 18.01 -1.76 19.26
CA ASN A 758 18.81 -2.78 18.56
C ASN A 758 18.29 -4.21 18.82
N GLU A 759 16.98 -4.39 18.79
CA GLU A 759 16.31 -5.68 18.98
C GLU A 759 16.48 -6.59 17.76
N SER A 760 16.60 -7.89 18.01
CA SER A 760 16.60 -8.91 16.95
C SER A 760 15.17 -9.18 16.50
N ILE A 761 14.74 -8.57 15.41
CA ILE A 761 13.38 -8.63 14.94
C ILE A 761 13.26 -9.68 13.82
N ARG A 762 12.41 -10.68 14.02
CA ARG A 762 11.98 -11.65 13.01
C ARG A 762 10.56 -11.38 12.62
N ASN A 763 10.33 -11.11 11.32
CA ASN A 763 8.99 -10.87 10.81
C ASN A 763 8.23 -12.19 10.61
N SER A 764 7.24 -12.47 11.45
CA SER A 764 6.51 -13.75 11.47
C SER A 764 5.81 -14.11 10.15
N VAL A 765 5.53 -13.13 9.30
CA VAL A 765 4.88 -13.36 8.01
C VAL A 765 5.88 -13.65 6.87
N SER A 766 7.18 -13.38 7.07
CA SER A 766 8.19 -13.63 6.05
C SER A 766 8.48 -15.12 5.89
N TYR A 767 8.70 -15.58 4.67
CA TYR A 767 9.20 -16.93 4.39
C TYR A 767 10.62 -17.13 4.91
N THR A 768 11.45 -16.09 4.86
CA THR A 768 12.86 -16.12 5.25
C THR A 768 13.10 -15.82 6.72
N LYS A 769 12.04 -15.76 7.56
CA LYS A 769 12.11 -15.31 8.96
C LYS A 769 13.13 -16.08 9.85
N ASP A 770 13.46 -17.32 9.50
CA ASP A 770 14.39 -18.15 10.28
C ASP A 770 15.85 -17.87 9.93
N GLU A 771 16.09 -17.15 8.85
CA GLU A 771 17.40 -16.86 8.29
C GLU A 771 17.68 -15.37 8.12
N VAL A 772 16.63 -14.54 8.10
CA VAL A 772 16.72 -13.11 7.84
C VAL A 772 16.16 -12.32 9.01
N LEU A 773 16.99 -11.43 9.56
CA LEU A 773 16.58 -10.45 10.55
C LEU A 773 16.18 -9.14 9.87
N MET A 774 15.24 -8.43 10.46
CA MET A 774 14.99 -7.03 10.09
C MET A 774 16.23 -6.18 10.46
N PRO A 775 16.43 -5.01 9.80
CA PRO A 775 17.56 -4.13 10.08
C PRO A 775 17.67 -3.79 11.57
N GLY A 776 18.90 -3.80 12.10
CA GLY A 776 19.24 -3.39 13.45
C GLY A 776 19.08 -1.89 13.67
N ILE A 777 19.80 -1.35 14.66
CA ILE A 777 19.76 0.08 14.96
C ILE A 777 20.18 0.90 13.73
N GLY A 778 19.33 1.84 13.34
CA GLY A 778 19.56 2.71 12.18
C GLY A 778 19.14 4.14 12.44
N VAL A 779 19.89 5.07 11.87
CA VAL A 779 19.57 6.50 11.82
C VAL A 779 19.53 6.94 10.37
N ARG A 780 18.43 7.59 9.96
CA ARG A 780 18.27 8.19 8.65
C ARG A 780 18.23 9.71 8.79
N ALA A 781 19.12 10.40 8.10
CA ALA A 781 19.09 11.86 7.97
C ALA A 781 18.55 12.23 6.59
N PHE A 782 17.62 13.18 6.53
CA PHE A 782 16.99 13.60 5.27
C PHE A 782 16.92 15.11 5.10
N ALA A 783 16.91 15.55 3.84
CA ALA A 783 16.69 16.95 3.47
C ALA A 783 15.90 17.03 2.15
N ASN A 784 14.82 17.79 2.16
CA ASN A 784 13.95 18.01 1.02
C ASN A 784 13.80 19.51 0.78
N PHE A 785 13.89 19.96 -0.47
CA PHE A 785 13.73 21.35 -0.84
C PHE A 785 12.66 21.48 -1.92
N LYS A 786 11.86 22.57 -1.82
CA LYS A 786 10.94 22.99 -2.89
C LYS A 786 11.38 24.36 -3.43
N PHE A 787 11.34 24.48 -4.74
CA PHE A 787 11.76 25.65 -5.50
C PHE A 787 10.57 26.36 -6.18
#